data_72e239df0f827c614c1be416fa290373
#
_entry.id   72e239df0f827c614c1be416fa290373
#
_cell.length_a   1.000
_cell.length_b   1.000
_cell.length_c   1.000
_cell.angle_alpha   90.00
_cell.angle_beta   90.00
_cell.angle_gamma   90.00
#
_symmetry.space_group_name_H-M   'P 1'
#
loop_
_entity.id
_entity.type
_entity.pdbx_description
1 polymer ?
#
loop_
_entity_poly.entity_id
_entity_poly.type
_entity_poly.pdbx_seq_one_letter_code
_entity_poly.pdbx_strand_id
1 'polypeptide(L)'
;MSVMRVLRTALLCCTVLGSSAASALSQTPPVPSSDLPPGLVRQGNVIMMQPIADSDESITGPSFGGERRAGLIRYLSAADHDVYNHALDAAIRGDWTAARGLASQGHDPIANKIIEWRYLLDRNSGAPFADITNFLKDNPDWPERDALFARAENALDPGMDPHAIVAWFADRTPATGIGKVRLGEALTATGSAVRGRDLIRQGWIEGAFEPQQEFGIIQRDGAVLGPDVDRQRLTHLLLRGDLEAARREMSRLATDDQRIALAAIALKTRPSTGERLLDQLPQSLQDDPVIVLDRSKLLRQRNQVGSIPDLLVRSPTREMARINPGRWWSELNLDARDALAQGNPRSAYALTAGTGLETTTSEYSEAQFMAGWIALRWLQDPHSALTHFRNLADAVTRPISKARAHYWEGRCYEAAGELTQAAQQYRIAADDPETFYGQIALARLESQPQLHLSDASIDTSGIRTTYDREELTRAIHVLGDLGVENTLRAFALRDVDVYPDARHVKLLAEDLTSMGFPEVGVRVAKQASYNGLQLLTYSHPVITVPAYAGLGTAPEPALVLGIVRQETEFDADAVSGAGARGIMQVMPASARHDAGLAGVSYRPQSLTGDATYSMQLGMAELSGYLNDWGGSYVLAAAAYNAGAGNVRKWIAQFGDPRDARTDPVDWIEEIPFNETRNYVQRVIENTEVYRNRLAGRDLPLRILTDIYRPNAPQIGPLPAAAFQAPATVPVPQPRPTAPASAAAPAPPAPAGQDGSRDLQNSNPAAN
;
A
#
# COMPACT_ATOMS: atom_id res chain seq x y z
N MET A 1 9.07 -33.82 21.29
CA MET A 1 8.93 -33.39 22.69
C MET A 1 10.15 -32.63 23.25
N SER A 2 11.14 -32.28 22.46
CA SER A 2 12.37 -31.62 22.96
C SER A 2 12.44 -30.12 22.66
N VAL A 3 11.65 -29.60 21.69
CA VAL A 3 11.66 -28.17 21.27
C VAL A 3 10.76 -27.30 22.18
N MET A 4 9.76 -27.89 22.80
CA MET A 4 8.84 -27.18 23.71
C MET A 4 9.43 -26.84 25.10
N ARG A 5 10.55 -27.46 25.51
CA ARG A 5 11.20 -27.15 26.79
C ARG A 5 12.14 -25.94 26.75
N VAL A 6 12.69 -25.61 25.60
CA VAL A 6 13.61 -24.45 25.43
C VAL A 6 12.86 -23.11 25.39
N LEU A 7 11.65 -23.10 24.84
CA LEU A 7 10.82 -21.85 24.80
C LEU A 7 10.24 -21.48 26.19
N ARG A 8 10.00 -22.45 27.09
CA ARG A 8 9.49 -22.12 28.43
C ARG A 8 10.54 -21.50 29.35
N THR A 9 11.82 -21.76 29.13
CA THR A 9 12.90 -21.22 29.97
C THR A 9 13.25 -19.77 29.61
N ALA A 10 12.99 -19.35 28.38
CA ALA A 10 13.22 -17.97 27.94
C ALA A 10 12.12 -16.97 28.38
N LEU A 11 10.90 -17.45 28.62
CA LEU A 11 9.78 -16.59 29.09
C LEU A 11 9.74 -16.46 30.64
N LEU A 12 10.34 -17.36 31.40
CA LEU A 12 10.30 -17.31 32.87
C LEU A 12 11.44 -16.49 33.51
N CYS A 13 12.47 -16.08 32.76
CA CYS A 13 13.59 -15.29 33.31
C CYS A 13 13.34 -13.75 33.31
N CYS A 14 12.20 -13.27 32.88
CA CYS A 14 11.92 -11.82 32.83
C CYS A 14 11.05 -11.28 33.97
N THR A 15 10.62 -12.07 34.95
CA THR A 15 9.66 -11.62 35.98
C THR A 15 10.12 -11.69 37.45
N VAL A 16 11.36 -12.03 37.75
CA VAL A 16 11.87 -11.88 39.13
C VAL A 16 13.32 -11.42 39.07
N LEU A 17 13.58 -10.14 39.40
CA LEU A 17 14.70 -9.65 40.22
C LEU A 17 14.83 -8.14 40.03
N GLY A 18 14.17 -7.39 40.89
CA GLY A 18 14.60 -6.06 41.25
C GLY A 18 15.64 -6.16 42.35
N SER A 19 16.77 -5.60 42.09
CA SER A 19 17.77 -4.91 42.93
C SER A 19 19.21 -5.31 42.63
N SER A 20 19.96 -4.25 42.27
CA SER A 20 21.43 -4.12 42.42
C SER A 20 22.33 -5.22 41.92
N ALA A 21 22.99 -5.02 40.77
CA ALA A 21 24.45 -5.01 40.61
C ALA A 21 24.80 -4.73 39.13
N ALA A 22 25.62 -3.74 38.92
CA ALA A 22 26.30 -3.48 37.66
C ALA A 22 27.29 -4.60 37.34
N SER A 23 27.44 -4.91 36.08
CA SER A 23 28.52 -5.65 35.41
C SER A 23 28.16 -7.05 34.89
N ALA A 24 28.46 -7.18 33.58
CA ALA A 24 28.46 -8.37 32.73
C ALA A 24 27.16 -8.57 31.88
N LEU A 25 27.06 -7.83 30.77
CA LEU A 25 26.27 -8.20 29.61
C LEU A 25 26.89 -9.45 28.96
N SER A 26 26.37 -10.64 29.24
CA SER A 26 26.61 -11.81 28.41
C SER A 26 25.76 -11.67 27.16
N GLN A 27 26.43 -11.48 26.03
CA GLN A 27 25.81 -11.48 24.70
C GLN A 27 25.32 -12.92 24.42
N THR A 28 24.01 -13.11 24.41
CA THR A 28 23.41 -14.26 23.75
C THR A 28 23.57 -14.05 22.23
N PRO A 29 24.05 -15.04 21.47
CA PRO A 29 24.16 -14.89 20.02
C PRO A 29 22.78 -14.72 19.39
N PRO A 30 22.65 -13.87 18.34
CA PRO A 30 21.38 -13.67 17.66
C PRO A 30 20.92 -14.98 16.98
N VAL A 31 19.65 -15.31 17.13
CA VAL A 31 19.00 -16.42 16.41
C VAL A 31 19.07 -16.12 14.90
N PRO A 32 19.55 -17.06 14.08
CA PRO A 32 19.58 -16.86 12.62
C PRO A 32 18.18 -16.62 12.05
N SER A 33 18.09 -15.80 11.00
CA SER A 33 16.81 -15.46 10.37
C SER A 33 16.09 -16.65 9.71
N SER A 34 16.81 -17.78 9.49
CA SER A 34 16.27 -19.04 8.99
C SER A 34 15.40 -19.81 10.00
N ASP A 35 15.42 -19.42 11.28
CA ASP A 35 14.74 -20.13 12.37
C ASP A 35 13.48 -19.41 12.86
N LEU A 36 13.04 -18.36 12.13
CA LEU A 36 11.80 -17.67 12.45
C LEU A 36 10.59 -18.45 11.89
N PRO A 37 9.51 -18.58 12.67
CA PRO A 37 8.26 -19.15 12.16
C PRO A 37 7.76 -18.41 10.91
N PRO A 38 7.02 -19.08 10.00
CA PRO A 38 6.39 -18.43 8.87
C PRO A 38 5.53 -17.23 9.30
N GLY A 39 5.62 -16.12 8.55
CA GLY A 39 4.89 -14.89 8.88
C GLY A 39 5.65 -13.92 9.79
N LEU A 40 6.86 -14.25 10.21
CA LEU A 40 7.73 -13.33 10.95
C LEU A 40 8.93 -12.92 10.10
N VAL A 41 9.21 -11.63 10.05
CA VAL A 41 10.41 -11.08 9.41
C VAL A 41 11.23 -10.31 10.44
N ARG A 42 12.55 -10.37 10.31
CA ARG A 42 13.46 -9.62 11.16
C ARG A 42 13.90 -8.36 10.45
N GLN A 43 13.60 -7.20 11.02
CA GLN A 43 14.09 -5.91 10.56
C GLN A 43 15.00 -5.31 11.64
N GLY A 44 16.31 -5.40 11.43
CA GLY A 44 17.29 -5.03 12.45
C GLY A 44 17.23 -5.96 13.68
N ASN A 45 17.12 -5.37 14.88
CA ASN A 45 16.99 -6.12 16.14
C ASN A 45 15.53 -6.46 16.52
N VAL A 46 14.56 -6.19 15.63
CA VAL A 46 13.14 -6.40 15.87
C VAL A 46 12.65 -7.56 15.02
N ILE A 47 11.94 -8.52 15.65
CA ILE A 47 11.19 -9.55 14.96
C ILE A 47 9.78 -9.00 14.77
N MET A 48 9.33 -8.89 13.52
CA MET A 48 8.03 -8.34 13.14
C MET A 48 7.16 -9.42 12.54
N MET A 49 5.86 -9.29 12.72
CA MET A 49 4.91 -9.98 11.86
C MET A 49 5.02 -9.42 10.44
N GLN A 50 4.99 -10.30 9.46
CA GLN A 50 4.90 -9.86 8.08
C GLN A 50 3.57 -9.12 7.92
N PRO A 51 3.56 -7.88 7.38
CA PRO A 51 2.30 -7.17 7.19
C PRO A 51 1.33 -8.07 6.42
N ILE A 52 0.08 -8.09 6.85
CA ILE A 52 -1.00 -8.41 5.92
C ILE A 52 -0.90 -7.28 4.91
N ALA A 53 -0.43 -7.58 3.70
CA ALA A 53 -0.29 -6.59 2.66
C ALA A 53 -1.61 -5.83 2.59
N ASP A 54 -1.56 -4.51 2.83
CA ASP A 54 -2.64 -3.64 2.38
C ASP A 54 -2.76 -3.95 0.89
N SER A 55 -3.84 -4.63 0.52
CA SER A 55 -4.05 -5.27 -0.77
C SER A 55 -4.34 -4.26 -1.89
N ASP A 56 -3.74 -3.07 -1.80
CA ASP A 56 -3.85 -2.07 -2.84
C ASP A 56 -2.66 -2.04 -3.81
N GLU A 57 -1.60 -2.80 -3.55
CA GLU A 57 -0.47 -2.86 -4.49
C GLU A 57 0.21 -4.23 -4.45
N SER A 58 0.00 -4.97 -5.43
CA SER A 58 0.53 -6.21 -5.97
C SER A 58 -0.52 -7.31 -5.94
N ILE A 59 -1.35 -7.31 -6.93
CA ILE A 59 -2.03 -8.52 -7.39
C ILE A 59 -0.93 -9.44 -7.97
N THR A 60 -0.18 -10.08 -7.08
CA THR A 60 0.42 -11.37 -7.42
C THR A 60 -0.75 -12.25 -7.73
N GLY A 61 -0.87 -12.71 -8.96
CA GLY A 61 -2.04 -13.37 -9.54
C GLY A 61 -2.90 -14.16 -8.57
N PRO A 62 -4.21 -14.30 -8.83
CA PRO A 62 -5.19 -14.71 -7.86
C PRO A 62 -4.73 -15.97 -7.11
N SER A 63 -4.59 -15.86 -5.78
CA SER A 63 -4.40 -17.01 -4.92
C SER A 63 -5.71 -17.79 -4.89
N PHE A 64 -5.83 -18.80 -5.72
CA PHE A 64 -7.04 -19.61 -5.86
C PHE A 64 -7.30 -20.60 -4.70
N GLY A 65 -6.51 -20.55 -3.63
CA GLY A 65 -6.54 -21.49 -2.51
C GLY A 65 -7.27 -21.03 -1.24
N GLY A 66 -8.17 -20.03 -1.32
CA GLY A 66 -8.99 -19.62 -0.17
C GLY A 66 -10.02 -20.68 0.24
N GLU A 67 -10.21 -20.90 1.55
CA GLU A 67 -11.30 -21.74 2.06
C GLU A 67 -12.65 -21.17 1.57
N ARG A 68 -13.56 -22.08 1.16
CA ARG A 68 -14.90 -21.71 0.71
C ARG A 68 -15.82 -21.52 1.90
N ARG A 69 -16.55 -20.41 1.94
CA ARG A 69 -17.62 -20.22 2.90
C ARG A 69 -18.83 -21.11 2.52
N ALA A 70 -19.40 -21.77 3.50
CA ALA A 70 -20.69 -22.44 3.32
C ALA A 70 -21.80 -21.37 3.21
N GLY A 71 -22.16 -20.99 1.98
CA GLY A 71 -23.23 -20.05 1.68
C GLY A 71 -24.59 -20.74 1.45
N LEU A 72 -25.68 -19.97 1.50
CA LEU A 72 -26.97 -20.40 0.99
C LEU A 72 -26.93 -20.37 -0.54
N ILE A 73 -27.19 -21.51 -1.18
CA ILE A 73 -27.33 -21.58 -2.65
C ILE A 73 -28.59 -20.81 -3.03
N ARG A 74 -28.45 -19.72 -3.80
CA ARG A 74 -29.58 -18.85 -4.21
C ARG A 74 -29.74 -18.74 -5.72
N TYR A 75 -28.65 -18.83 -6.46
CA TYR A 75 -28.58 -18.51 -7.89
C TYR A 75 -28.26 -19.74 -8.74
N LEU A 76 -27.55 -20.73 -8.22
CA LEU A 76 -27.31 -22.01 -8.86
C LEU A 76 -28.32 -23.04 -8.46
N SER A 77 -28.59 -24.00 -9.33
CA SER A 77 -29.26 -25.25 -8.91
C SER A 77 -28.34 -26.06 -7.98
N ALA A 78 -28.89 -26.89 -7.10
CA ALA A 78 -28.09 -27.78 -6.25
C ALA A 78 -27.16 -28.69 -7.08
N ALA A 79 -27.61 -29.18 -8.22
CA ALA A 79 -26.82 -30.01 -9.12
C ALA A 79 -25.66 -29.23 -9.76
N ASP A 80 -25.91 -28.01 -10.24
CA ASP A 80 -24.87 -27.17 -10.80
C ASP A 80 -23.87 -26.73 -9.73
N HIS A 81 -24.33 -26.38 -8.53
CA HIS A 81 -23.48 -26.08 -7.41
C HIS A 81 -22.44 -27.18 -7.11
N ASP A 82 -22.92 -28.46 -7.07
CA ASP A 82 -22.02 -29.60 -6.83
C ASP A 82 -21.03 -29.80 -7.98
N VAL A 83 -21.49 -29.69 -9.23
CA VAL A 83 -20.65 -29.81 -10.43
C VAL A 83 -19.55 -28.76 -10.44
N TYR A 84 -19.90 -27.48 -10.20
CA TYR A 84 -18.90 -26.38 -10.24
C TYR A 84 -17.97 -26.39 -9.04
N ASN A 85 -18.42 -26.87 -7.87
CA ASN A 85 -17.51 -27.09 -6.74
C ASN A 85 -16.43 -28.12 -7.07
N HIS A 86 -16.82 -29.27 -7.68
CA HIS A 86 -15.84 -30.26 -8.12
C HIS A 86 -14.91 -29.72 -9.22
N ALA A 87 -15.43 -28.89 -10.15
CA ALA A 87 -14.61 -28.24 -11.17
C ALA A 87 -13.60 -27.27 -10.55
N LEU A 88 -14.00 -26.49 -9.53
CA LEU A 88 -13.12 -25.60 -8.80
C LEU A 88 -12.05 -26.37 -8.02
N ASP A 89 -12.41 -27.50 -7.40
CA ASP A 89 -11.43 -28.35 -6.72
C ASP A 89 -10.38 -28.92 -7.69
N ALA A 90 -10.79 -29.33 -8.89
CA ALA A 90 -9.87 -29.75 -9.93
C ALA A 90 -8.96 -28.59 -10.38
N ALA A 91 -9.53 -27.38 -10.57
CA ALA A 91 -8.79 -26.18 -10.93
C ALA A 91 -7.75 -25.79 -9.86
N ILE A 92 -8.08 -25.90 -8.56
CA ILE A 92 -7.15 -25.65 -7.45
C ILE A 92 -5.95 -26.61 -7.49
N ARG A 93 -6.16 -27.85 -7.91
CA ARG A 93 -5.07 -28.84 -8.10
C ARG A 93 -4.30 -28.65 -9.41
N GLY A 94 -4.68 -27.70 -10.26
CA GLY A 94 -4.09 -27.50 -11.58
C GLY A 94 -4.53 -28.52 -12.64
N ASP A 95 -5.51 -29.37 -12.34
CA ASP A 95 -6.08 -30.35 -13.30
C ASP A 95 -7.14 -29.68 -14.19
N TRP A 96 -6.64 -28.91 -15.17
CA TRP A 96 -7.51 -28.14 -16.06
C TRP A 96 -8.33 -29.00 -17.01
N THR A 97 -7.85 -30.22 -17.33
CA THR A 97 -8.62 -31.18 -18.14
C THR A 97 -9.84 -31.63 -17.38
N ALA A 98 -9.69 -32.05 -16.12
CA ALA A 98 -10.81 -32.43 -15.28
C ALA A 98 -11.71 -31.22 -14.95
N ALA A 99 -11.15 -30.05 -14.63
CA ALA A 99 -11.92 -28.85 -14.29
C ALA A 99 -12.86 -28.42 -15.43
N ARG A 100 -12.35 -28.31 -16.65
CA ARG A 100 -13.14 -27.94 -17.84
C ARG A 100 -14.12 -29.06 -18.24
N GLY A 101 -13.71 -30.33 -18.10
CA GLY A 101 -14.59 -31.48 -18.36
C GLY A 101 -15.75 -31.55 -17.38
N LEU A 102 -15.56 -31.24 -16.11
CA LEU A 102 -16.64 -31.13 -15.11
C LEU A 102 -17.52 -29.91 -15.40
N ALA A 103 -16.94 -28.76 -15.64
CA ALA A 103 -17.69 -27.54 -15.94
C ALA A 103 -18.63 -27.72 -17.13
N SER A 104 -18.22 -28.46 -18.18
CA SER A 104 -19.04 -28.73 -19.34
C SER A 104 -20.30 -29.58 -19.05
N GLN A 105 -20.39 -30.20 -17.87
CA GLN A 105 -21.58 -30.93 -17.42
C GLN A 105 -22.60 -30.03 -16.71
N GLY A 106 -22.17 -28.84 -16.26
CA GLY A 106 -23.03 -27.84 -15.67
C GLY A 106 -23.80 -27.03 -16.71
N HIS A 107 -24.90 -26.42 -16.30
CA HIS A 107 -25.83 -25.72 -17.20
C HIS A 107 -25.73 -24.20 -17.09
N ASP A 108 -25.06 -23.65 -16.06
CA ASP A 108 -24.91 -22.19 -15.91
C ASP A 108 -23.77 -21.66 -16.80
N PRO A 109 -24.07 -20.78 -17.79
CA PRO A 109 -23.07 -20.29 -18.72
C PRO A 109 -22.02 -19.35 -18.05
N ILE A 110 -22.41 -18.67 -16.96
CA ILE A 110 -21.49 -17.75 -16.24
C ILE A 110 -20.50 -18.57 -15.41
N ALA A 111 -20.97 -19.61 -14.72
CA ALA A 111 -20.09 -20.52 -13.97
C ALA A 111 -19.09 -21.23 -14.90
N ASN A 112 -19.53 -21.68 -16.08
CA ASN A 112 -18.63 -22.21 -17.12
C ASN A 112 -17.57 -21.18 -17.53
N LYS A 113 -17.97 -19.92 -17.76
CA LYS A 113 -17.07 -18.85 -18.15
C LYS A 113 -16.08 -18.50 -17.02
N ILE A 114 -16.47 -18.58 -15.74
CA ILE A 114 -15.56 -18.40 -14.59
C ILE A 114 -14.46 -19.46 -14.58
N ILE A 115 -14.79 -20.74 -14.83
CA ILE A 115 -13.79 -21.81 -14.91
C ILE A 115 -12.83 -21.56 -16.08
N GLU A 116 -13.34 -21.17 -17.25
CA GLU A 116 -12.51 -20.82 -18.42
C GLU A 116 -11.60 -19.62 -18.12
N TRP A 117 -12.12 -18.54 -17.55
CA TRP A 117 -11.34 -17.38 -17.14
C TRP A 117 -10.20 -17.75 -16.19
N ARG A 118 -10.44 -18.61 -15.20
CA ARG A 118 -9.41 -19.13 -14.29
C ARG A 118 -8.35 -19.95 -15.01
N TYR A 119 -8.75 -20.78 -15.98
CA TYR A 119 -7.83 -21.54 -16.84
C TYR A 119 -6.89 -20.61 -17.61
N LEU A 120 -7.44 -19.53 -18.18
CA LEU A 120 -6.64 -18.56 -18.96
C LEU A 120 -5.67 -17.77 -18.08
N LEU A 121 -6.00 -17.52 -16.81
CA LEU A 121 -5.14 -16.82 -15.86
C LEU A 121 -4.00 -17.68 -15.31
N ASP A 122 -4.20 -18.99 -15.19
CA ASP A 122 -3.16 -19.86 -14.62
C ASP A 122 -1.94 -19.96 -15.55
N ARG A 123 -0.77 -19.67 -14.99
CA ARG A 123 0.51 -19.70 -15.73
C ARG A 123 0.85 -21.09 -16.25
N ASN A 124 0.38 -22.13 -15.58
CA ASN A 124 0.72 -23.53 -15.87
C ASN A 124 -0.36 -24.23 -16.68
N SER A 125 -1.44 -23.55 -17.05
CA SER A 125 -2.54 -24.14 -17.81
C SER A 125 -2.18 -24.54 -19.23
N GLY A 126 -1.16 -23.91 -19.80
CA GLY A 126 -0.82 -24.09 -21.22
C GLY A 126 -1.80 -23.42 -22.18
N ALA A 127 -2.64 -22.49 -21.71
CA ALA A 127 -3.62 -21.78 -22.53
C ALA A 127 -2.96 -21.12 -23.76
N PRO A 128 -3.47 -21.37 -24.98
CA PRO A 128 -2.94 -20.78 -26.21
C PRO A 128 -3.17 -19.27 -26.26
N PHE A 129 -2.27 -18.55 -26.96
CA PHE A 129 -2.41 -17.11 -27.20
C PHE A 129 -3.78 -16.72 -27.77
N ALA A 130 -4.28 -17.48 -28.74
CA ALA A 130 -5.56 -17.21 -29.39
C ALA A 130 -6.75 -17.27 -28.40
N ASP A 131 -6.76 -18.26 -27.49
CA ASP A 131 -7.85 -18.42 -26.52
C ASP A 131 -7.88 -17.24 -25.55
N ILE A 132 -6.70 -16.83 -25.04
CA ILE A 132 -6.58 -15.69 -24.13
C ILE A 132 -7.03 -14.40 -24.82
N THR A 133 -6.59 -14.15 -26.04
CA THR A 133 -6.91 -12.93 -26.78
C THR A 133 -8.36 -12.85 -27.22
N ASN A 134 -8.96 -13.99 -27.60
CA ASN A 134 -10.40 -14.08 -27.89
C ASN A 134 -11.23 -13.76 -26.63
N PHE A 135 -10.85 -14.35 -25.49
CA PHE A 135 -11.53 -14.08 -24.22
C PHE A 135 -11.46 -12.59 -23.85
N LEU A 136 -10.27 -11.97 -23.95
CA LEU A 136 -10.07 -10.54 -23.67
C LEU A 136 -10.92 -9.63 -24.58
N LYS A 137 -11.09 -10.03 -25.85
CA LYS A 137 -11.90 -9.29 -26.81
C LYS A 137 -13.40 -9.43 -26.51
N ASP A 138 -13.82 -10.64 -26.22
CA ASP A 138 -15.25 -10.96 -26.04
C ASP A 138 -15.77 -10.57 -24.65
N ASN A 139 -14.88 -10.35 -23.68
CA ASN A 139 -15.20 -10.05 -22.29
C ASN A 139 -14.42 -8.82 -21.79
N PRO A 140 -14.69 -7.62 -22.33
CA PRO A 140 -13.93 -6.40 -22.00
C PRO A 140 -14.11 -5.93 -20.55
N ASP A 141 -15.20 -6.35 -19.88
CA ASP A 141 -15.54 -5.89 -18.54
C ASP A 141 -15.07 -6.84 -17.43
N TRP A 142 -14.58 -8.02 -17.78
CA TRP A 142 -14.12 -9.00 -16.79
C TRP A 142 -12.84 -8.53 -16.05
N PRO A 143 -12.65 -8.94 -14.78
CA PRO A 143 -11.48 -8.53 -13.99
C PRO A 143 -10.18 -9.15 -14.48
N GLU A 144 -9.06 -8.73 -13.89
CA GLU A 144 -7.71 -9.27 -14.12
C GLU A 144 -7.23 -9.15 -15.58
N ARG A 145 -7.66 -8.12 -16.28
CA ARG A 145 -7.31 -7.91 -17.70
C ARG A 145 -5.80 -7.79 -17.90
N ASP A 146 -5.10 -7.06 -17.02
CA ASP A 146 -3.65 -6.87 -17.11
C ASP A 146 -2.90 -8.20 -16.92
N ALA A 147 -3.39 -9.04 -16.01
CA ALA A 147 -2.87 -10.39 -15.83
C ALA A 147 -3.11 -11.26 -17.08
N LEU A 148 -4.30 -11.18 -17.69
CA LEU A 148 -4.58 -11.88 -18.96
C LEU A 148 -3.72 -11.34 -20.12
N PHE A 149 -3.48 -10.04 -20.22
CA PHE A 149 -2.55 -9.49 -21.21
C PHE A 149 -1.12 -10.00 -21.00
N ALA A 150 -0.63 -10.00 -19.76
CA ALA A 150 0.67 -10.58 -19.44
C ALA A 150 0.75 -12.08 -19.75
N ARG A 151 -0.35 -12.82 -19.54
CA ARG A 151 -0.47 -14.24 -19.93
C ARG A 151 -0.41 -14.39 -21.44
N ALA A 152 -1.15 -13.57 -22.21
CA ALA A 152 -1.09 -13.58 -23.66
C ALA A 152 0.32 -13.28 -24.18
N GLU A 153 1.02 -12.28 -23.61
CA GLU A 153 2.42 -11.98 -23.96
C GLU A 153 3.34 -13.18 -23.71
N ASN A 154 3.16 -13.91 -22.59
CA ASN A 154 3.93 -15.12 -22.31
C ASN A 154 3.59 -16.32 -23.23
N ALA A 155 2.42 -16.32 -23.84
CA ALA A 155 1.97 -17.33 -24.78
C ALA A 155 2.34 -17.03 -26.25
N LEU A 156 3.03 -15.89 -26.53
CA LEU A 156 3.53 -15.56 -27.86
C LEU A 156 4.61 -16.54 -28.31
N ASP A 157 4.30 -17.32 -29.34
CA ASP A 157 5.27 -18.25 -29.94
C ASP A 157 6.21 -17.50 -30.88
N PRO A 158 7.53 -17.80 -30.87
CA PRO A 158 8.51 -17.23 -31.84
C PRO A 158 8.17 -17.46 -33.30
N GLY A 159 7.38 -18.48 -33.62
CA GLY A 159 6.97 -18.81 -34.98
C GLY A 159 5.71 -18.11 -35.49
N MET A 160 5.07 -17.26 -34.66
CA MET A 160 3.90 -16.51 -35.08
C MET A 160 4.23 -15.47 -36.15
N ASP A 161 3.23 -15.13 -36.99
CA ASP A 161 3.37 -14.08 -38.00
C ASP A 161 3.77 -12.74 -37.35
N PRO A 162 4.93 -12.15 -37.73
CA PRO A 162 5.38 -10.88 -37.17
C PRO A 162 4.40 -9.74 -37.39
N HIS A 163 3.66 -9.71 -38.48
CA HIS A 163 2.63 -8.67 -38.71
C HIS A 163 1.48 -8.80 -37.74
N ALA A 164 1.06 -10.03 -37.39
CA ALA A 164 0.02 -10.25 -36.39
C ALA A 164 0.46 -9.81 -35.01
N ILE A 165 1.73 -10.06 -34.61
CA ILE A 165 2.29 -9.60 -33.34
C ILE A 165 2.32 -8.06 -33.28
N VAL A 166 2.82 -7.38 -34.34
CA VAL A 166 2.84 -5.92 -34.40
C VAL A 166 1.43 -5.34 -34.31
N ALA A 167 0.48 -5.93 -35.04
CA ALA A 167 -0.92 -5.50 -35.00
C ALA A 167 -1.55 -5.67 -33.62
N TRP A 168 -1.23 -6.75 -32.92
CA TRP A 168 -1.76 -6.99 -31.56
C TRP A 168 -1.25 -5.96 -30.53
N PHE A 169 -0.03 -5.43 -30.71
CA PHE A 169 0.54 -4.39 -29.87
C PHE A 169 0.29 -2.96 -30.36
N ALA A 170 -0.52 -2.74 -31.43
CA ALA A 170 -0.70 -1.42 -32.02
C ALA A 170 -1.11 -0.34 -31.02
N ASP A 171 -2.05 -0.67 -30.13
CA ASP A 171 -2.63 0.24 -29.11
C ASP A 171 -2.16 -0.08 -27.69
N ARG A 172 -1.08 -0.87 -27.54
CA ARG A 172 -0.59 -1.33 -26.22
C ARG A 172 0.92 -1.31 -26.13
N THR A 173 1.40 -0.96 -24.95
CA THR A 173 2.81 -1.16 -24.58
C THR A 173 2.97 -2.55 -23.96
N PRO A 174 3.98 -3.36 -24.36
CA PRO A 174 4.21 -4.64 -23.72
C PRO A 174 4.46 -4.48 -22.21
N ALA A 175 3.72 -5.24 -21.41
CA ALA A 175 3.82 -5.23 -19.96
C ALA A 175 4.97 -6.14 -19.46
N THR A 176 5.34 -7.18 -20.22
CA THR A 176 6.33 -8.16 -19.81
C THR A 176 7.63 -8.06 -20.62
N GLY A 177 8.74 -8.55 -20.04
CA GLY A 177 10.01 -8.64 -20.77
C GLY A 177 9.90 -9.52 -22.02
N ILE A 178 9.15 -10.63 -21.94
CA ILE A 178 8.95 -11.51 -23.11
C ILE A 178 8.10 -10.82 -24.18
N GLY A 179 7.07 -10.06 -23.81
CA GLY A 179 6.28 -9.26 -24.74
C GLY A 179 7.13 -8.24 -25.48
N LYS A 180 8.05 -7.53 -24.77
CA LYS A 180 9.01 -6.60 -25.38
C LYS A 180 9.94 -7.31 -26.38
N VAL A 181 10.48 -8.47 -26.00
CA VAL A 181 11.34 -9.26 -26.89
C VAL A 181 10.57 -9.70 -28.15
N ARG A 182 9.37 -10.28 -28.00
CA ARG A 182 8.55 -10.74 -29.12
C ARG A 182 8.13 -9.61 -30.08
N LEU A 183 7.71 -8.47 -29.54
CA LEU A 183 7.42 -7.29 -30.36
C LEU A 183 8.69 -6.78 -31.03
N GLY A 184 9.84 -6.80 -30.35
CA GLY A 184 11.11 -6.38 -30.90
C GLY A 184 11.57 -7.27 -32.06
N GLU A 185 11.46 -8.60 -31.92
CA GLU A 185 11.71 -9.59 -33.00
C GLU A 185 10.79 -9.32 -34.21
N ALA A 186 9.46 -9.12 -33.93
CA ALA A 186 8.47 -8.85 -34.97
C ALA A 186 8.73 -7.53 -35.71
N LEU A 187 9.05 -6.45 -34.99
CA LEU A 187 9.41 -5.15 -35.59
C LEU A 187 10.68 -5.25 -36.42
N THR A 188 11.65 -6.04 -36.02
CA THR A 188 12.88 -6.26 -36.79
C THR A 188 12.56 -6.97 -38.09
N ALA A 189 11.71 -8.01 -38.05
CA ALA A 189 11.27 -8.75 -39.22
C ALA A 189 10.42 -7.94 -40.23
N THR A 190 9.65 -6.96 -39.70
CA THR A 190 8.76 -6.08 -40.51
C THR A 190 9.42 -4.77 -40.94
N GLY A 191 10.74 -4.62 -40.78
CA GLY A 191 11.50 -3.49 -41.29
C GLY A 191 11.80 -2.37 -40.31
N SER A 192 11.33 -2.43 -39.07
CA SER A 192 11.58 -1.46 -38.00
C SER A 192 12.74 -1.87 -37.10
N ALA A 193 13.88 -2.26 -37.70
CA ALA A 193 14.98 -2.93 -36.99
C ALA A 193 15.62 -2.14 -35.85
N VAL A 194 15.66 -0.79 -35.91
CA VAL A 194 16.24 0.02 -34.80
C VAL A 194 15.36 -0.10 -33.56
N ARG A 195 14.06 0.20 -33.69
CA ARG A 195 13.09 0.09 -32.60
C ARG A 195 12.99 -1.35 -32.07
N GLY A 196 13.05 -2.32 -33.00
CA GLY A 196 13.03 -3.74 -32.65
C GLY A 196 14.19 -4.14 -31.73
N ARG A 197 15.43 -3.76 -32.10
CA ARG A 197 16.64 -4.03 -31.30
C ARG A 197 16.56 -3.36 -29.92
N ASP A 198 16.06 -2.14 -29.84
CA ASP A 198 15.94 -1.42 -28.56
C ASP A 198 14.94 -2.12 -27.63
N LEU A 199 13.81 -2.60 -28.16
CA LEU A 199 12.83 -3.38 -27.38
C LEU A 199 13.38 -4.72 -26.93
N ILE A 200 14.14 -5.43 -27.78
CA ILE A 200 14.79 -6.68 -27.38
C ILE A 200 15.74 -6.43 -26.20
N ARG A 201 16.60 -5.41 -26.28
CA ARG A 201 17.51 -5.05 -25.18
C ARG A 201 16.76 -4.70 -23.91
N GLN A 202 15.75 -3.84 -24.02
CA GLN A 202 14.92 -3.46 -22.87
C GLN A 202 14.22 -4.68 -22.26
N GLY A 203 13.61 -5.52 -23.09
CA GLY A 203 12.96 -6.75 -22.65
C GLY A 203 13.92 -7.70 -21.96
N TRP A 204 15.16 -7.84 -22.49
CA TRP A 204 16.21 -8.65 -21.88
C TRP A 204 16.63 -8.11 -20.50
N ILE A 205 16.86 -6.80 -20.39
CA ILE A 205 17.28 -6.16 -19.14
C ILE A 205 16.22 -6.34 -18.05
N GLU A 206 14.94 -6.08 -18.37
CA GLU A 206 13.86 -5.98 -17.40
C GLU A 206 13.13 -7.31 -17.15
N GLY A 207 13.28 -8.29 -18.04
CA GLY A 207 12.48 -9.51 -18.03
C GLY A 207 12.92 -10.53 -16.99
N ALA A 208 11.93 -11.11 -16.32
CA ALA A 208 12.06 -12.36 -15.59
C ALA A 208 11.73 -13.51 -16.56
N PHE A 209 12.70 -14.35 -16.86
CA PHE A 209 12.55 -15.44 -17.80
C PHE A 209 12.81 -16.79 -17.15
N GLU A 210 12.07 -17.80 -17.59
CA GLU A 210 12.43 -19.18 -17.33
C GLU A 210 13.72 -19.56 -18.07
N PRO A 211 14.52 -20.51 -17.56
CA PRO A 211 15.81 -20.87 -18.18
C PRO A 211 15.72 -21.20 -19.67
N GLN A 212 14.64 -21.86 -20.10
CA GLN A 212 14.43 -22.19 -21.52
C GLN A 212 14.13 -20.95 -22.36
N GLN A 213 13.41 -19.98 -21.82
CA GLN A 213 13.15 -18.70 -22.49
C GLN A 213 14.44 -17.90 -22.64
N GLU A 214 15.26 -17.80 -21.58
CA GLU A 214 16.59 -17.16 -21.63
C GLU A 214 17.45 -17.77 -22.72
N PHE A 215 17.58 -19.10 -22.74
CA PHE A 215 18.35 -19.80 -23.76
C PHE A 215 17.85 -19.48 -25.17
N GLY A 216 16.53 -19.53 -25.39
CA GLY A 216 15.94 -19.24 -26.70
C GLY A 216 16.20 -17.80 -27.16
N ILE A 217 16.11 -16.81 -26.26
CA ILE A 217 16.42 -15.41 -26.59
C ILE A 217 17.89 -15.24 -26.93
N ILE A 218 18.79 -15.79 -26.13
CA ILE A 218 20.25 -15.75 -26.42
C ILE A 218 20.59 -16.33 -27.80
N GLN A 219 19.95 -17.44 -28.17
CA GLN A 219 20.19 -18.09 -29.47
C GLN A 219 19.71 -17.24 -30.65
N ARG A 220 18.56 -16.57 -30.53
CA ARG A 220 18.00 -15.78 -31.64
C ARG A 220 18.56 -14.36 -31.69
N ASP A 221 18.72 -13.73 -30.52
CA ASP A 221 18.97 -12.30 -30.39
C ASP A 221 20.34 -11.96 -29.82
N GLY A 222 21.19 -12.95 -29.58
CA GLY A 222 22.51 -12.78 -28.96
C GLY A 222 23.40 -11.72 -29.63
N ALA A 223 23.21 -11.47 -30.92
CA ALA A 223 23.95 -10.44 -31.65
C ALA A 223 23.60 -9.00 -31.22
N VAL A 224 22.42 -8.79 -30.58
CA VAL A 224 21.97 -7.48 -30.07
C VAL A 224 22.18 -7.34 -28.57
N LEU A 225 22.54 -8.44 -27.88
CA LEU A 225 22.86 -8.50 -26.48
C LEU A 225 24.38 -8.41 -26.31
N GLY A 226 24.87 -7.32 -25.77
CA GLY A 226 26.32 -7.10 -25.57
C GLY A 226 26.63 -6.91 -24.06
N PRO A 227 27.95 -6.82 -23.73
CA PRO A 227 28.39 -6.73 -22.32
C PRO A 227 27.71 -5.63 -21.50
N ASP A 228 27.43 -4.47 -22.10
CA ASP A 228 26.74 -3.37 -21.43
C ASP A 228 25.29 -3.72 -21.12
N VAL A 229 24.61 -4.45 -22.00
CA VAL A 229 23.23 -4.93 -21.80
C VAL A 229 23.19 -6.00 -20.71
N ASP A 230 24.15 -6.93 -20.74
CA ASP A 230 24.28 -7.99 -19.73
C ASP A 230 24.60 -7.39 -18.34
N ARG A 231 25.41 -6.35 -18.27
CA ARG A 231 25.67 -5.61 -17.02
C ARG A 231 24.42 -4.91 -16.48
N GLN A 232 23.64 -4.26 -17.35
CA GLN A 232 22.37 -3.63 -16.97
C GLN A 232 21.36 -4.67 -16.49
N ARG A 233 21.28 -5.83 -17.16
CA ARG A 233 20.46 -6.96 -16.73
C ARG A 233 20.86 -7.44 -15.35
N LEU A 234 22.15 -7.65 -15.08
CA LEU A 234 22.65 -8.03 -13.76
C LEU A 234 22.19 -7.05 -12.68
N THR A 235 22.35 -5.75 -12.94
CA THR A 235 21.91 -4.69 -12.02
C THR A 235 20.42 -4.83 -11.71
N HIS A 236 19.62 -4.98 -12.74
CA HIS A 236 18.16 -5.14 -12.62
C HIS A 236 17.79 -6.38 -11.79
N LEU A 237 18.36 -7.54 -12.10
CA LEU A 237 18.10 -8.79 -11.41
C LEU A 237 18.49 -8.73 -9.92
N LEU A 238 19.66 -8.17 -9.60
CA LEU A 238 20.15 -8.08 -8.22
C LEU A 238 19.36 -7.08 -7.38
N LEU A 239 18.96 -5.95 -7.95
CA LEU A 239 18.12 -4.96 -7.27
C LEU A 239 16.69 -5.48 -7.04
N ARG A 240 16.17 -6.28 -7.96
CA ARG A 240 14.88 -6.99 -7.77
C ARG A 240 14.96 -8.17 -6.82
N GLY A 241 16.15 -8.75 -6.64
CA GLY A 241 16.34 -9.93 -5.82
C GLY A 241 16.23 -11.26 -6.57
N ASP A 242 16.26 -11.26 -7.90
CA ASP A 242 16.18 -12.45 -8.76
C ASP A 242 17.55 -13.17 -8.81
N LEU A 243 17.95 -13.76 -7.68
CA LEU A 243 19.31 -14.27 -7.49
C LEU A 243 19.65 -15.46 -8.40
N GLU A 244 18.69 -16.31 -8.74
CA GLU A 244 18.93 -17.45 -9.62
C GLU A 244 19.17 -17.00 -11.06
N ALA A 245 18.40 -16.05 -11.57
CA ALA A 245 18.64 -15.45 -12.87
C ALA A 245 19.97 -14.69 -12.89
N ALA A 246 20.31 -13.96 -11.82
CA ALA A 246 21.60 -13.29 -11.69
C ALA A 246 22.79 -14.29 -11.73
N ARG A 247 22.64 -15.47 -11.12
CA ARG A 247 23.67 -16.54 -11.19
C ARG A 247 23.84 -17.07 -12.61
N ARG A 248 22.75 -17.25 -13.36
CA ARG A 248 22.83 -17.71 -14.76
C ARG A 248 23.50 -16.67 -15.66
N GLU A 249 23.24 -15.38 -15.41
CA GLU A 249 23.83 -14.28 -16.16
C GLU A 249 25.35 -14.15 -15.98
N MET A 250 25.90 -14.61 -14.86
CA MET A 250 27.32 -14.42 -14.50
C MET A 250 28.30 -14.88 -15.58
N SER A 251 28.02 -15.95 -16.34
CA SER A 251 28.90 -16.45 -17.39
C SER A 251 29.11 -15.49 -18.58
N ARG A 252 28.25 -14.49 -18.71
CA ARG A 252 28.23 -13.48 -19.77
C ARG A 252 28.94 -12.17 -19.38
N LEU A 253 29.27 -12.01 -18.10
CA LEU A 253 29.78 -10.77 -17.52
C LEU A 253 31.31 -10.68 -17.57
N ALA A 254 31.82 -9.44 -17.54
CA ALA A 254 33.21 -9.14 -17.28
C ALA A 254 33.65 -9.58 -15.87
N THR A 255 34.96 -9.78 -15.67
CA THR A 255 35.50 -10.30 -14.39
C THR A 255 35.12 -9.45 -13.17
N ASP A 256 35.11 -8.13 -13.28
CA ASP A 256 34.76 -7.25 -12.17
C ASP A 256 33.26 -7.30 -11.85
N ASP A 257 32.41 -7.39 -12.88
CA ASP A 257 30.96 -7.57 -12.70
C ASP A 257 30.63 -8.93 -12.05
N GLN A 258 31.36 -9.99 -12.40
CA GLN A 258 31.25 -11.29 -11.74
C GLN A 258 31.61 -11.20 -10.24
N ARG A 259 32.66 -10.45 -9.89
CA ARG A 259 33.06 -10.23 -8.48
C ARG A 259 31.99 -9.46 -7.71
N ILE A 260 31.44 -8.40 -8.33
CA ILE A 260 30.31 -7.62 -7.76
C ILE A 260 29.12 -8.53 -7.55
N ALA A 261 28.74 -9.34 -8.55
CA ALA A 261 27.62 -10.26 -8.47
C ALA A 261 27.79 -11.28 -7.33
N LEU A 262 28.97 -11.88 -7.21
CA LEU A 262 29.29 -12.83 -6.15
C LEU A 262 29.16 -12.18 -4.76
N ALA A 263 29.69 -10.97 -4.57
CA ALA A 263 29.58 -10.25 -3.31
C ALA A 263 28.11 -9.91 -2.99
N ALA A 264 27.36 -9.36 -3.96
CA ALA A 264 25.96 -8.99 -3.79
C ALA A 264 25.06 -10.21 -3.47
N ILE A 265 25.22 -11.32 -4.19
CA ILE A 265 24.48 -12.55 -3.91
C ILE A 265 24.83 -13.10 -2.52
N ALA A 266 26.13 -13.09 -2.17
CA ALA A 266 26.57 -13.60 -0.87
C ALA A 266 26.07 -12.73 0.28
N LEU A 267 26.06 -11.40 0.16
CA LEU A 267 25.51 -10.49 1.16
C LEU A 267 24.03 -10.81 1.48
N LYS A 268 23.26 -11.23 0.47
CA LYS A 268 21.86 -11.61 0.64
C LYS A 268 21.66 -13.01 1.22
N THR A 269 22.54 -13.97 0.87
CA THR A 269 22.33 -15.39 1.18
C THR A 269 23.22 -15.92 2.32
N ARG A 270 24.42 -15.37 2.46
CA ARG A 270 25.45 -15.77 3.44
C ARG A 270 26.23 -14.53 3.89
N PRO A 271 25.67 -13.68 4.76
CA PRO A 271 26.22 -12.35 5.08
C PRO A 271 27.71 -12.34 5.43
N SER A 272 28.18 -13.26 6.27
CA SER A 272 29.61 -13.35 6.66
C SER A 272 30.55 -13.68 5.49
N THR A 273 30.08 -14.43 4.50
CA THR A 273 30.83 -14.66 3.24
C THR A 273 30.78 -13.44 2.35
N GLY A 274 29.62 -12.78 2.28
CA GLY A 274 29.42 -11.54 1.53
C GLY A 274 30.33 -10.43 2.03
N GLU A 275 30.48 -10.27 3.35
CA GLU A 275 31.42 -9.32 3.95
C GLU A 275 32.85 -9.53 3.48
N ARG A 276 33.34 -10.75 3.55
CA ARG A 276 34.71 -11.07 3.10
C ARG A 276 34.92 -10.80 1.61
N LEU A 277 33.91 -11.09 0.79
CA LEU A 277 33.97 -10.82 -0.63
C LEU A 277 33.91 -9.31 -0.91
N LEU A 278 33.11 -8.57 -0.17
CA LEU A 278 33.06 -7.09 -0.26
C LEU A 278 34.40 -6.47 0.09
N ASP A 279 35.06 -6.91 1.17
CA ASP A 279 36.39 -6.42 1.59
C ASP A 279 37.49 -6.74 0.57
N GLN A 280 37.31 -7.79 -0.25
CA GLN A 280 38.22 -8.16 -1.34
C GLN A 280 38.00 -7.37 -2.64
N LEU A 281 36.88 -6.65 -2.76
CA LEU A 281 36.64 -5.79 -3.93
C LEU A 281 37.54 -4.58 -3.88
N PRO A 282 38.03 -4.10 -5.05
CA PRO A 282 38.62 -2.79 -5.16
C PRO A 282 37.68 -1.70 -4.60
N GLN A 283 38.25 -0.68 -3.95
CA GLN A 283 37.46 0.40 -3.34
C GLN A 283 36.46 1.03 -4.32
N SER A 284 36.83 1.16 -5.59
CA SER A 284 35.96 1.70 -6.65
C SER A 284 34.74 0.86 -6.96
N LEU A 285 34.73 -0.42 -6.60
CA LEU A 285 33.62 -1.35 -6.82
C LEU A 285 32.76 -1.58 -5.57
N GLN A 286 33.21 -1.14 -4.39
CA GLN A 286 32.48 -1.34 -3.15
C GLN A 286 31.23 -0.45 -3.01
N ASP A 287 31.13 0.62 -3.78
CA ASP A 287 29.98 1.52 -3.83
C ASP A 287 29.09 1.26 -5.08
N ASP A 288 29.20 0.08 -5.68
CA ASP A 288 28.35 -0.31 -6.81
C ASP A 288 26.87 -0.35 -6.37
N PRO A 289 25.92 0.17 -7.18
CA PRO A 289 24.48 0.25 -6.85
C PRO A 289 23.87 -1.04 -6.32
N VAL A 290 24.27 -2.19 -6.86
CA VAL A 290 23.72 -3.50 -6.47
C VAL A 290 24.15 -3.96 -5.07
N ILE A 291 25.22 -3.34 -4.52
CA ILE A 291 25.77 -3.66 -3.19
C ILE A 291 25.30 -2.68 -2.13
N VAL A 292 25.06 -1.43 -2.50
CA VAL A 292 24.84 -0.31 -1.55
C VAL A 292 23.77 -0.62 -0.50
N LEU A 293 22.60 -1.14 -0.90
CA LEU A 293 21.51 -1.44 0.04
C LEU A 293 21.86 -2.57 1.02
N ASP A 294 22.55 -3.60 0.56
CA ASP A 294 22.98 -4.70 1.43
C ASP A 294 24.13 -4.26 2.34
N ARG A 295 25.00 -3.35 1.86
CA ARG A 295 26.05 -2.72 2.66
C ARG A 295 25.47 -1.82 3.75
N SER A 296 24.44 -1.01 3.46
CA SER A 296 23.73 -0.22 4.48
C SER A 296 23.18 -1.11 5.59
N LYS A 297 22.50 -2.19 5.22
CA LYS A 297 22.01 -3.18 6.18
C LYS A 297 23.13 -3.77 7.04
N LEU A 298 24.27 -4.11 6.44
CA LEU A 298 25.44 -4.63 7.14
C LEU A 298 26.02 -3.61 8.13
N LEU A 299 26.20 -2.35 7.71
CA LEU A 299 26.67 -1.26 8.56
C LEU A 299 25.75 -1.04 9.76
N ARG A 300 24.45 -1.11 9.55
CA ARG A 300 23.44 -1.01 10.63
C ARG A 300 23.55 -2.18 11.61
N GLN A 301 23.74 -3.40 11.14
CA GLN A 301 23.95 -4.57 11.99
C GLN A 301 25.21 -4.47 12.86
N ARG A 302 26.22 -3.75 12.38
CA ARG A 302 27.47 -3.48 13.09
C ARG A 302 27.41 -2.22 13.96
N ASN A 303 26.26 -1.57 14.07
CA ASN A 303 26.09 -0.31 14.77
C ASN A 303 26.98 0.84 14.21
N GLN A 304 27.30 0.79 12.91
CA GLN A 304 28.08 1.78 12.17
C GLN A 304 27.20 2.70 11.34
N VAL A 305 26.07 3.13 11.92
CA VAL A 305 25.00 3.85 11.20
C VAL A 305 25.42 5.24 10.72
N GLY A 306 26.42 5.88 11.34
CA GLY A 306 26.84 7.25 10.99
C GLY A 306 27.41 7.42 9.56
N SER A 307 27.87 6.34 8.91
CA SER A 307 28.41 6.38 7.53
C SER A 307 27.36 6.08 6.45
N ILE A 308 26.17 5.62 6.84
CA ILE A 308 25.13 5.19 5.90
C ILE A 308 24.55 6.37 5.11
N PRO A 309 24.21 7.53 5.71
CA PRO A 309 23.68 8.66 4.96
C PRO A 309 24.58 9.10 3.80
N ASP A 310 25.87 9.19 4.02
CA ASP A 310 26.83 9.57 2.99
C ASP A 310 26.93 8.52 1.87
N LEU A 311 26.81 7.23 2.21
CA LEU A 311 26.79 6.15 1.24
C LEU A 311 25.55 6.22 0.34
N LEU A 312 24.38 6.42 0.93
CA LEU A 312 23.10 6.45 0.20
C LEU A 312 22.94 7.73 -0.65
N VAL A 313 23.29 8.89 -0.13
CA VAL A 313 23.20 10.17 -0.86
C VAL A 313 24.10 10.20 -2.10
N ARG A 314 25.26 9.53 -2.06
CA ARG A 314 26.17 9.44 -3.21
C ARG A 314 25.78 8.40 -4.26
N SER A 315 24.83 7.53 -3.93
CA SER A 315 24.41 6.43 -4.80
C SER A 315 23.57 6.93 -5.99
N PRO A 316 23.52 6.19 -7.12
CA PRO A 316 22.70 6.55 -8.29
C PRO A 316 21.21 6.34 -8.00
N THR A 317 20.60 7.33 -7.34
CA THR A 317 19.24 7.29 -6.80
C THR A 317 18.17 6.93 -7.83
N ARG A 318 18.24 7.52 -9.03
CA ARG A 318 17.22 7.31 -10.09
C ARG A 318 17.14 5.87 -10.58
N GLU A 319 18.26 5.20 -10.75
CA GLU A 319 18.28 3.81 -11.21
C GLU A 319 17.69 2.88 -10.15
N MET A 320 18.10 3.04 -8.89
CA MET A 320 17.60 2.23 -7.77
C MET A 320 16.12 2.47 -7.52
N ALA A 321 15.69 3.74 -7.55
CA ALA A 321 14.29 4.12 -7.40
C ALA A 321 13.39 3.56 -8.51
N ARG A 322 13.87 3.53 -9.77
CA ARG A 322 13.12 3.00 -10.92
C ARG A 322 13.00 1.48 -10.89
N ILE A 323 14.06 0.76 -10.50
CA ILE A 323 14.08 -0.71 -10.57
C ILE A 323 13.31 -1.33 -9.39
N ASN A 324 13.50 -0.81 -8.19
CA ASN A 324 12.82 -1.32 -6.99
C ASN A 324 12.54 -0.17 -6.01
N PRO A 325 11.51 0.66 -6.28
CA PRO A 325 11.17 1.82 -5.46
C PRO A 325 10.89 1.44 -4.01
N GLY A 326 10.16 0.36 -3.76
CA GLY A 326 9.81 -0.10 -2.42
C GLY A 326 11.02 -0.43 -1.58
N ARG A 327 11.98 -1.21 -2.11
CA ARG A 327 13.22 -1.54 -1.40
C ARG A 327 14.10 -0.31 -1.20
N TRP A 328 14.21 0.55 -2.22
CA TRP A 328 14.98 1.78 -2.14
C TRP A 328 14.44 2.71 -1.05
N TRP A 329 13.13 2.97 -1.07
CA TRP A 329 12.48 3.81 -0.07
C TRP A 329 12.57 3.22 1.34
N SER A 330 12.39 1.90 1.48
CA SER A 330 12.49 1.24 2.79
C SER A 330 13.83 1.49 3.47
N GLU A 331 14.95 1.42 2.74
CA GLU A 331 16.27 1.70 3.30
C GLU A 331 16.44 3.20 3.63
N LEU A 332 16.04 4.10 2.71
CA LEU A 332 16.13 5.55 2.95
C LEU A 332 15.30 5.98 4.17
N ASN A 333 14.07 5.48 4.28
CA ASN A 333 13.19 5.82 5.41
C ASN A 333 13.75 5.31 6.75
N LEU A 334 14.30 4.08 6.75
CA LEU A 334 14.90 3.52 7.95
C LEU A 334 16.12 4.32 8.39
N ASP A 335 17.02 4.65 7.46
CA ASP A 335 18.23 5.40 7.77
C ASP A 335 17.95 6.88 8.10
N ALA A 336 16.89 7.47 7.53
CA ALA A 336 16.44 8.80 7.92
C ALA A 336 15.91 8.81 9.37
N ARG A 337 15.18 7.80 9.79
CA ARG A 337 14.72 7.65 11.18
C ARG A 337 15.89 7.40 12.14
N ASP A 338 16.87 6.60 11.75
CA ASP A 338 18.10 6.39 12.52
C ASP A 338 18.88 7.69 12.66
N ALA A 339 18.98 8.49 11.60
CA ALA A 339 19.63 9.80 11.64
C ALA A 339 18.90 10.80 12.57
N LEU A 340 17.55 10.80 12.57
CA LEU A 340 16.76 11.59 13.52
C LEU A 340 17.03 11.16 14.96
N ALA A 341 17.04 9.85 15.22
CA ALA A 341 17.32 9.29 16.54
C ALA A 341 18.72 9.67 17.06
N GLN A 342 19.69 9.90 16.16
CA GLN A 342 21.03 10.36 16.47
C GLN A 342 21.18 11.89 16.54
N GLY A 343 20.10 12.65 16.37
CA GLY A 343 20.12 14.10 16.39
C GLY A 343 20.68 14.75 15.11
N ASN A 344 20.65 14.05 13.97
CA ASN A 344 21.14 14.50 12.67
C ASN A 344 20.00 14.79 11.66
N PRO A 345 19.11 15.77 11.91
CA PRO A 345 17.95 16.02 11.06
C PRO A 345 18.30 16.49 9.65
N ARG A 346 19.46 17.13 9.44
CA ARG A 346 19.90 17.52 8.09
C ARG A 346 20.21 16.31 7.21
N SER A 347 20.87 15.29 7.77
CA SER A 347 21.13 14.03 7.06
C SER A 347 19.84 13.28 6.78
N ALA A 348 18.92 13.23 7.75
CA ALA A 348 17.60 12.64 7.57
C ALA A 348 16.81 13.33 6.44
N TYR A 349 16.84 14.66 6.40
CA TYR A 349 16.21 15.44 5.33
C TYR A 349 16.82 15.16 3.96
N ALA A 350 18.15 15.12 3.86
CA ALA A 350 18.84 14.83 2.60
C ALA A 350 18.47 13.44 2.03
N LEU A 351 18.32 12.43 2.90
CA LEU A 351 17.89 11.08 2.50
C LEU A 351 16.46 11.06 1.96
N THR A 352 15.57 11.92 2.46
CA THR A 352 14.15 11.88 2.12
C THR A 352 13.75 12.86 1.01
N ALA A 353 14.45 13.98 0.87
CA ALA A 353 14.17 15.02 -0.13
C ALA A 353 14.71 14.68 -1.53
N GLY A 354 15.80 13.90 -1.63
CA GLY A 354 16.52 13.61 -2.88
C GLY A 354 16.41 12.16 -3.36
N THR A 355 15.27 11.51 -3.22
CA THR A 355 15.10 10.06 -3.42
C THR A 355 15.17 9.58 -4.87
N GLY A 356 14.91 10.44 -5.86
CA GLY A 356 14.81 10.06 -7.28
C GLY A 356 13.59 9.21 -7.64
N LEU A 357 12.64 9.02 -6.72
CA LEU A 357 11.40 8.28 -6.94
C LEU A 357 10.48 9.00 -7.94
N GLU A 358 9.73 8.25 -8.72
CA GLU A 358 8.76 8.79 -9.66
C GLU A 358 7.48 9.23 -8.94
N THR A 359 6.89 10.34 -9.38
CA THR A 359 5.73 10.97 -8.74
C THR A 359 4.47 10.09 -8.69
N THR A 360 4.42 9.05 -9.50
CA THR A 360 3.32 8.10 -9.57
C THR A 360 3.41 6.97 -8.55
N THR A 361 4.52 6.88 -7.81
CA THR A 361 4.74 5.80 -6.84
C THR A 361 4.24 6.18 -5.44
N SER A 362 3.74 5.22 -4.69
CA SER A 362 3.37 5.41 -3.27
C SER A 362 4.57 5.84 -2.43
N GLU A 363 5.76 5.31 -2.75
CA GLU A 363 7.02 5.63 -2.08
C GLU A 363 7.42 7.10 -2.25
N TYR A 364 7.11 7.71 -3.41
CA TYR A 364 7.29 9.15 -3.60
C TYR A 364 6.42 9.94 -2.62
N SER A 365 5.15 9.57 -2.48
CA SER A 365 4.22 10.21 -1.56
C SER A 365 4.69 10.13 -0.11
N GLU A 366 5.16 8.96 0.32
CA GLU A 366 5.75 8.77 1.65
C GLU A 366 7.05 9.56 1.84
N ALA A 367 7.90 9.64 0.81
CA ALA A 367 9.14 10.41 0.86
C ALA A 367 8.86 11.92 0.97
N GLN A 368 7.91 12.45 0.20
CA GLN A 368 7.50 13.85 0.29
C GLN A 368 6.92 14.17 1.68
N PHE A 369 6.09 13.27 2.22
CA PHE A 369 5.59 13.43 3.58
C PHE A 369 6.75 13.49 4.60
N MET A 370 7.65 12.51 4.57
CA MET A 370 8.75 12.43 5.54
C MET A 370 9.69 13.64 5.45
N ALA A 371 10.02 14.09 4.23
CA ALA A 371 10.85 15.29 4.01
C ALA A 371 10.17 16.55 4.55
N GLY A 372 8.88 16.74 4.25
CA GLY A 372 8.08 17.85 4.77
C GLY A 372 8.01 17.86 6.29
N TRP A 373 7.76 16.71 6.87
CA TRP A 373 7.66 16.55 8.32
C TRP A 373 8.99 16.84 9.02
N ILE A 374 10.13 16.33 8.51
CA ILE A 374 11.47 16.63 9.04
C ILE A 374 11.78 18.13 8.91
N ALA A 375 11.49 18.74 7.77
CA ALA A 375 11.69 20.16 7.56
C ALA A 375 10.90 21.01 8.58
N LEU A 376 9.63 20.69 8.79
CA LEU A 376 8.77 21.42 9.71
C LEU A 376 9.17 21.24 11.17
N ARG A 377 9.40 19.99 11.62
CA ARG A 377 9.49 19.67 13.06
C ARG A 377 10.92 19.72 13.59
N TRP A 378 11.93 19.34 12.81
CA TRP A 378 13.33 19.30 13.27
C TRP A 378 14.17 20.45 12.71
N LEU A 379 13.94 20.84 11.45
CA LEU A 379 14.67 21.95 10.86
C LEU A 379 14.02 23.33 11.10
N GLN A 380 12.77 23.33 11.56
CA GLN A 380 11.96 24.54 11.79
C GLN A 380 11.87 25.42 10.52
N ASP A 381 11.81 24.78 9.37
CA ASP A 381 11.70 25.41 8.05
C ASP A 381 10.30 25.12 7.43
N PRO A 382 9.28 25.92 7.76
CA PRO A 382 7.93 25.72 7.26
C PRO A 382 7.81 25.95 5.75
N HIS A 383 8.72 26.73 5.13
CA HIS A 383 8.67 26.99 3.69
C HIS A 383 9.14 25.79 2.86
N SER A 384 10.25 25.16 3.25
CA SER A 384 10.69 23.91 2.64
C SER A 384 9.66 22.80 2.87
N ALA A 385 9.11 22.69 4.08
CA ALA A 385 8.06 21.74 4.42
C ALA A 385 6.81 21.89 3.54
N LEU A 386 6.36 23.12 3.35
CA LEU A 386 5.19 23.44 2.50
C LEU A 386 5.39 22.99 1.06
N THR A 387 6.61 23.10 0.52
CA THR A 387 6.93 22.61 -0.82
C THR A 387 6.70 21.09 -0.92
N HIS A 388 7.17 20.33 0.06
CA HIS A 388 6.99 18.88 0.08
C HIS A 388 5.54 18.45 0.27
N PHE A 389 4.77 19.12 1.14
CA PHE A 389 3.37 18.76 1.33
C PHE A 389 2.50 19.14 0.12
N ARG A 390 2.83 20.19 -0.63
CA ARG A 390 2.21 20.49 -1.93
C ARG A 390 2.51 19.42 -2.97
N ASN A 391 3.79 19.01 -3.08
CA ASN A 391 4.16 17.90 -3.95
C ASN A 391 3.42 16.60 -3.60
N LEU A 392 3.19 16.36 -2.30
CA LEU A 392 2.38 15.26 -1.82
C LEU A 392 0.91 15.43 -2.26
N ALA A 393 0.30 16.60 -2.04
CA ALA A 393 -1.09 16.88 -2.41
C ALA A 393 -1.31 16.69 -3.93
N ASP A 394 -0.34 17.11 -4.75
CA ASP A 394 -0.39 16.96 -6.21
C ASP A 394 -0.25 15.49 -6.67
N ALA A 395 0.44 14.66 -5.91
CA ALA A 395 0.71 13.26 -6.25
C ALA A 395 -0.41 12.29 -5.83
N VAL A 396 -1.30 12.69 -4.90
CA VAL A 396 -2.29 11.78 -4.31
C VAL A 396 -3.71 12.13 -4.73
N THR A 397 -4.53 11.09 -4.88
CA THR A 397 -5.94 11.24 -5.27
C THR A 397 -6.90 10.78 -4.18
N ARG A 398 -6.46 9.91 -3.26
CA ARG A 398 -7.32 9.31 -2.24
C ARG A 398 -7.62 10.29 -1.11
N PRO A 399 -8.85 10.30 -0.55
CA PRO A 399 -9.27 11.20 0.51
C PRO A 399 -8.32 11.24 1.72
N ILE A 400 -7.93 10.06 2.22
CA ILE A 400 -7.00 9.91 3.35
C ILE A 400 -5.69 10.65 3.13
N SER A 401 -5.08 10.48 1.96
CA SER A 401 -3.79 11.08 1.62
C SER A 401 -3.92 12.58 1.35
N LYS A 402 -5.02 13.02 0.72
CA LYS A 402 -5.33 14.44 0.53
C LYS A 402 -5.52 15.16 1.85
N ALA A 403 -6.36 14.62 2.73
CA ALA A 403 -6.57 15.19 4.06
C ALA A 403 -5.26 15.30 4.85
N ARG A 404 -4.38 14.27 4.78
CA ARG A 404 -3.05 14.30 5.39
C ARG A 404 -2.20 15.44 4.83
N ALA A 405 -2.11 15.56 3.51
CA ALA A 405 -1.30 16.60 2.86
C ALA A 405 -1.77 18.00 3.28
N HIS A 406 -3.06 18.30 3.13
CA HIS A 406 -3.62 19.61 3.45
C HIS A 406 -3.60 19.94 4.95
N TYR A 407 -3.78 18.95 5.83
CA TYR A 407 -3.59 19.17 7.26
C TYR A 407 -2.16 19.64 7.56
N TRP A 408 -1.14 18.98 7.00
CA TRP A 408 0.25 19.35 7.24
C TRP A 408 0.65 20.63 6.51
N GLU A 409 0.06 20.98 5.37
CA GLU A 409 0.17 22.32 4.80
C GLU A 409 -0.37 23.38 5.78
N GLY A 410 -1.54 23.12 6.39
CA GLY A 410 -2.12 23.96 7.44
C GLY A 410 -1.15 24.16 8.61
N ARG A 411 -0.48 23.07 9.08
CA ARG A 411 0.54 23.14 10.15
C ARG A 411 1.76 23.98 9.73
N CYS A 412 2.16 23.95 8.47
CA CYS A 412 3.24 24.83 7.96
C CYS A 412 2.84 26.29 8.02
N TYR A 413 1.63 26.62 7.57
CA TYR A 413 1.13 27.99 7.63
C TYR A 413 0.93 28.49 9.06
N GLU A 414 0.50 27.65 10.00
CA GLU A 414 0.49 27.99 11.43
C GLU A 414 1.89 28.33 11.94
N ALA A 415 2.88 27.49 11.63
CA ALA A 415 4.27 27.71 12.05
C ALA A 415 4.88 28.99 11.45
N ALA A 416 4.43 29.39 10.26
CA ALA A 416 4.79 30.64 9.61
C ALA A 416 4.00 31.86 10.13
N GLY A 417 2.96 31.67 10.97
CA GLY A 417 2.07 32.73 11.46
C GLY A 417 1.00 33.15 10.46
N GLU A 418 0.80 32.40 9.38
CA GLU A 418 -0.13 32.69 8.27
C GLU A 418 -1.48 32.02 8.51
N LEU A 419 -2.18 32.43 9.59
CA LEU A 419 -3.34 31.72 10.12
C LEU A 419 -4.53 31.62 9.14
N THR A 420 -4.71 32.60 8.26
CA THR A 420 -5.78 32.56 7.24
C THR A 420 -5.54 31.45 6.21
N GLN A 421 -4.31 31.29 5.77
CA GLN A 421 -3.90 30.22 4.86
C GLN A 421 -3.99 28.86 5.58
N ALA A 422 -3.59 28.79 6.85
CA ALA A 422 -3.77 27.60 7.68
C ALA A 422 -5.24 27.18 7.72
N ALA A 423 -6.16 28.11 8.01
CA ALA A 423 -7.60 27.83 8.02
C ALA A 423 -8.13 27.35 6.65
N GLN A 424 -7.58 27.85 5.54
CA GLN A 424 -7.95 27.38 4.20
C GLN A 424 -7.56 25.92 4.00
N GLN A 425 -6.33 25.55 4.34
CA GLN A 425 -5.85 24.17 4.19
C GLN A 425 -6.59 23.20 5.10
N TYR A 426 -6.88 23.60 6.33
CA TYR A 426 -7.72 22.78 7.22
C TYR A 426 -9.14 22.58 6.71
N ARG A 427 -9.75 23.55 6.01
CA ARG A 427 -11.07 23.36 5.38
C ARG A 427 -11.00 22.28 4.30
N ILE A 428 -9.96 22.32 3.43
CA ILE A 428 -9.78 21.31 2.40
C ILE A 428 -9.58 19.92 3.03
N ALA A 429 -8.77 19.82 4.09
CA ALA A 429 -8.61 18.55 4.80
C ALA A 429 -9.91 18.06 5.44
N ALA A 430 -10.74 18.97 5.97
CA ALA A 430 -12.01 18.66 6.63
C ALA A 430 -13.14 18.29 5.65
N ASP A 431 -12.96 18.50 4.34
CA ASP A 431 -13.89 18.00 3.31
C ASP A 431 -13.96 16.45 3.30
N ASP A 432 -12.94 15.76 3.87
CA ASP A 432 -12.90 14.32 4.07
C ASP A 432 -13.08 13.93 5.56
N PRO A 433 -14.27 14.13 6.18
CA PRO A 433 -14.49 14.06 7.63
C PRO A 433 -14.44 12.63 8.20
N GLU A 434 -14.39 11.60 7.36
CA GLU A 434 -14.18 10.21 7.78
C GLU A 434 -12.72 9.91 8.08
N THR A 435 -11.79 10.79 7.71
CA THR A 435 -10.35 10.56 7.81
C THR A 435 -9.76 11.18 9.07
N PHE A 436 -8.70 10.57 9.61
CA PHE A 436 -7.99 11.04 10.80
C PHE A 436 -7.61 12.52 10.72
N TYR A 437 -6.97 12.90 9.62
CA TYR A 437 -6.55 14.30 9.43
C TYR A 437 -7.69 15.24 9.11
N GLY A 438 -8.75 14.75 8.44
CA GLY A 438 -9.97 15.51 8.24
C GLY A 438 -10.67 15.84 9.56
N GLN A 439 -10.77 14.87 10.46
CA GLN A 439 -11.35 15.07 11.79
C GLN A 439 -10.53 16.03 12.65
N ILE A 440 -9.19 15.90 12.65
CA ILE A 440 -8.34 16.83 13.39
C ILE A 440 -8.44 18.24 12.79
N ALA A 441 -8.46 18.36 11.46
CA ALA A 441 -8.62 19.64 10.76
C ALA A 441 -9.96 20.31 11.12
N LEU A 442 -11.05 19.54 11.16
CA LEU A 442 -12.36 20.04 11.61
C LEU A 442 -12.29 20.57 13.04
N ALA A 443 -11.61 19.85 13.95
CA ALA A 443 -11.40 20.30 15.33
C ALA A 443 -10.46 21.52 15.44
N ARG A 444 -9.67 21.83 14.41
CA ARG A 444 -8.90 23.09 14.32
C ARG A 444 -9.72 24.27 13.82
N LEU A 445 -10.81 24.01 13.10
CA LEU A 445 -11.68 25.04 12.53
C LEU A 445 -12.79 25.47 13.51
N GLU A 446 -13.31 24.56 14.30
CA GLU A 446 -14.52 24.76 15.08
C GLU A 446 -14.27 24.58 16.59
N SER A 447 -14.92 25.41 17.40
CA SER A 447 -14.85 25.30 18.87
C SER A 447 -15.71 24.17 19.43
N GLN A 448 -16.73 23.75 18.70
CA GLN A 448 -17.62 22.63 19.02
C GLN A 448 -17.81 21.79 17.74
N PRO A 449 -16.78 21.09 17.29
CA PRO A 449 -16.84 20.34 16.04
C PRO A 449 -17.84 19.19 16.17
N GLN A 450 -18.62 18.99 15.12
CA GLN A 450 -19.54 17.86 14.99
C GLN A 450 -19.19 17.09 13.73
N LEU A 451 -19.18 15.78 13.83
CA LEU A 451 -18.93 14.91 12.67
C LEU A 451 -20.28 14.68 11.96
N HIS A 452 -20.46 15.37 10.86
CA HIS A 452 -21.65 15.22 10.01
C HIS A 452 -21.41 14.11 9.01
N LEU A 453 -22.02 12.95 9.23
CA LEU A 453 -21.95 11.80 8.35
C LEU A 453 -23.37 11.41 7.92
N SER A 454 -23.62 11.46 6.63
CA SER A 454 -24.90 11.05 6.07
C SER A 454 -24.72 9.94 5.06
N ASP A 455 -25.52 8.89 5.19
CA ASP A 455 -25.72 7.94 4.10
C ASP A 455 -26.40 8.64 2.93
N ALA A 456 -25.92 8.37 1.72
CA ALA A 456 -26.60 8.85 0.53
C ALA A 456 -28.00 8.23 0.45
N SER A 457 -29.04 9.06 0.39
CA SER A 457 -30.42 8.61 0.17
C SER A 457 -30.57 8.18 -1.27
N ILE A 458 -30.42 6.88 -1.55
CA ILE A 458 -30.46 6.32 -2.90
C ILE A 458 -31.67 5.41 -3.03
N ASP A 459 -32.60 5.80 -3.91
CA ASP A 459 -33.74 4.96 -4.30
C ASP A 459 -33.31 3.94 -5.35
N THR A 460 -33.30 2.65 -4.97
CA THR A 460 -32.96 1.53 -5.85
C THR A 460 -34.17 0.91 -6.52
N SER A 461 -35.38 1.46 -6.30
CA SER A 461 -36.59 0.97 -6.94
C SER A 461 -36.50 1.06 -8.47
N GLY A 462 -36.92 0.02 -9.14
CA GLY A 462 -36.99 -0.03 -10.60
C GLY A 462 -35.71 -0.41 -11.35
N ILE A 463 -34.53 -0.51 -10.70
CA ILE A 463 -33.30 -0.96 -11.39
C ILE A 463 -32.94 -2.42 -11.10
N ARG A 464 -33.58 -3.08 -10.12
CA ARG A 464 -33.21 -4.44 -9.69
C ARG A 464 -33.20 -5.44 -10.86
N THR A 465 -34.18 -5.38 -11.77
CA THR A 465 -34.25 -6.29 -12.92
C THR A 465 -33.09 -6.07 -13.91
N THR A 466 -32.62 -4.83 -14.08
CA THR A 466 -31.46 -4.53 -14.94
C THR A 466 -30.18 -5.01 -14.25
N TYR A 467 -29.99 -4.65 -12.99
CA TYR A 467 -28.89 -5.07 -12.13
C TYR A 467 -28.70 -6.60 -12.13
N ASP A 468 -29.77 -7.38 -11.91
CA ASP A 468 -29.71 -8.84 -11.87
C ASP A 468 -29.35 -9.48 -13.23
N ARG A 469 -29.45 -8.73 -14.34
CA ARG A 469 -29.10 -9.19 -15.69
C ARG A 469 -27.67 -8.87 -16.10
N GLU A 470 -27.02 -7.94 -15.43
CA GLU A 470 -25.64 -7.58 -15.73
C GLU A 470 -24.71 -8.78 -15.50
N GLU A 471 -23.78 -8.97 -16.42
CA GLU A 471 -22.96 -10.20 -16.44
C GLU A 471 -22.05 -10.29 -15.21
N LEU A 472 -21.42 -9.16 -14.80
CA LEU A 472 -20.56 -9.16 -13.61
C LEU A 472 -21.37 -9.41 -12.35
N THR A 473 -22.53 -8.80 -12.20
CA THR A 473 -23.46 -9.04 -11.09
C THR A 473 -23.83 -10.52 -11.00
N ARG A 474 -24.17 -11.15 -12.12
CA ARG A 474 -24.46 -12.60 -12.16
C ARG A 474 -23.25 -13.44 -11.79
N ALA A 475 -22.06 -13.06 -12.23
CA ALA A 475 -20.83 -13.75 -11.84
C ALA A 475 -20.56 -13.62 -10.34
N ILE A 476 -20.81 -12.46 -9.72
CA ILE A 476 -20.71 -12.23 -8.28
C ILE A 476 -21.69 -13.14 -7.53
N HIS A 477 -22.93 -13.23 -7.99
CA HIS A 477 -23.96 -14.10 -7.38
C HIS A 477 -23.55 -15.58 -7.44
N VAL A 478 -23.06 -16.05 -8.58
CA VAL A 478 -22.56 -17.43 -8.75
C VAL A 478 -21.36 -17.70 -7.86
N LEU A 479 -20.41 -16.76 -7.78
CA LEU A 479 -19.23 -16.86 -6.92
C LEU A 479 -19.59 -16.85 -5.44
N GLY A 480 -20.65 -16.12 -5.06
CA GLY A 480 -21.22 -16.13 -3.72
C GLY A 480 -21.77 -17.49 -3.33
N ASP A 481 -22.58 -18.11 -4.21
CA ASP A 481 -23.08 -19.47 -4.00
C ASP A 481 -21.96 -20.51 -3.86
N LEU A 482 -20.87 -20.36 -4.65
CA LEU A 482 -19.70 -21.23 -4.62
C LEU A 482 -18.72 -20.90 -3.47
N GLY A 483 -18.94 -19.82 -2.73
CA GLY A 483 -18.11 -19.42 -1.58
C GLY A 483 -16.67 -19.06 -1.95
N VAL A 484 -16.38 -18.57 -3.15
CA VAL A 484 -15.01 -18.28 -3.63
C VAL A 484 -14.68 -16.81 -3.43
N GLU A 485 -14.41 -16.42 -2.18
CA GLU A 485 -14.28 -15.03 -1.74
C GLU A 485 -13.29 -14.19 -2.54
N ASN A 486 -12.03 -14.63 -2.70
CA ASN A 486 -11.02 -13.83 -3.41
C ASN A 486 -11.42 -13.53 -4.86
N THR A 487 -12.02 -14.50 -5.54
CA THR A 487 -12.52 -14.29 -6.91
C THR A 487 -13.72 -13.36 -6.90
N LEU A 488 -14.68 -13.57 -5.98
CA LEU A 488 -15.85 -12.72 -5.79
C LEU A 488 -15.44 -11.26 -5.57
N ARG A 489 -14.45 -11.02 -4.71
CA ARG A 489 -13.91 -9.68 -4.44
C ARG A 489 -13.37 -9.00 -5.70
N ALA A 490 -12.58 -9.71 -6.52
CA ALA A 490 -12.06 -9.15 -7.76
C ALA A 490 -13.18 -8.73 -8.73
N PHE A 491 -14.24 -9.57 -8.83
CA PHE A 491 -15.42 -9.23 -9.64
C PHE A 491 -16.21 -8.06 -9.05
N ALA A 492 -16.41 -8.02 -7.72
CA ALA A 492 -17.16 -6.94 -7.06
C ALA A 492 -16.48 -5.58 -7.21
N LEU A 493 -15.15 -5.51 -7.06
CA LEU A 493 -14.42 -4.25 -7.26
C LEU A 493 -14.44 -3.82 -8.73
N ARG A 494 -14.33 -4.77 -9.66
CA ARG A 494 -14.46 -4.48 -11.10
C ARG A 494 -15.86 -4.02 -11.49
N ASP A 495 -16.90 -4.56 -10.86
CA ASP A 495 -18.30 -4.18 -11.08
C ASP A 495 -18.53 -2.69 -10.75
N VAL A 496 -17.96 -2.18 -9.66
CA VAL A 496 -18.00 -0.74 -9.30
C VAL A 496 -17.39 0.15 -10.39
N ASP A 497 -16.31 -0.30 -11.04
CA ASP A 497 -15.67 0.47 -12.10
C ASP A 497 -16.49 0.48 -13.40
N VAL A 498 -17.13 -0.67 -13.70
CA VAL A 498 -17.93 -0.83 -14.92
C VAL A 498 -19.30 -0.17 -14.77
N TYR A 499 -19.92 -0.29 -13.61
CA TYR A 499 -21.27 0.22 -13.32
C TYR A 499 -21.25 1.25 -12.16
N PRO A 500 -20.70 2.44 -12.37
CA PRO A 500 -20.52 3.45 -11.30
C PRO A 500 -21.83 4.16 -10.88
N ASP A 501 -23.00 3.74 -11.40
CA ASP A 501 -24.30 4.28 -10.96
C ASP A 501 -24.52 4.00 -9.46
N ALA A 502 -24.81 5.05 -8.69
CA ALA A 502 -24.95 4.97 -7.24
C ALA A 502 -25.98 3.93 -6.77
N ARG A 503 -27.07 3.70 -7.56
CA ARG A 503 -28.09 2.71 -7.23
C ARG A 503 -27.57 1.29 -7.44
N HIS A 504 -26.79 1.08 -8.51
CA HIS A 504 -26.14 -0.20 -8.81
C HIS A 504 -25.14 -0.56 -7.69
N VAL A 505 -24.24 0.35 -7.34
CA VAL A 505 -23.23 0.14 -6.30
C VAL A 505 -23.85 -0.11 -4.92
N LYS A 506 -24.95 0.57 -4.61
CA LYS A 506 -25.70 0.29 -3.37
C LYS A 506 -26.29 -1.10 -3.35
N LEU A 507 -26.94 -1.55 -4.44
CA LEU A 507 -27.46 -2.91 -4.56
C LEU A 507 -26.37 -3.97 -4.44
N LEU A 508 -25.21 -3.72 -5.05
CA LEU A 508 -24.04 -4.59 -4.92
C LEU A 508 -23.58 -4.73 -3.48
N ALA A 509 -23.41 -3.63 -2.74
CA ALA A 509 -23.01 -3.66 -1.34
C ALA A 509 -24.06 -4.36 -0.47
N GLU A 510 -25.36 -4.17 -0.76
CA GLU A 510 -26.47 -4.84 -0.09
C GLU A 510 -26.46 -6.36 -0.34
N ASP A 511 -26.29 -6.79 -1.59
CA ASP A 511 -26.26 -8.21 -1.97
C ASP A 511 -25.06 -8.92 -1.34
N LEU A 512 -23.85 -8.33 -1.41
CA LEU A 512 -22.64 -8.88 -0.80
C LEU A 512 -22.82 -9.09 0.71
N THR A 513 -23.38 -8.10 1.39
CA THR A 513 -23.67 -8.20 2.83
C THR A 513 -24.68 -9.32 3.11
N SER A 514 -25.75 -9.41 2.30
CA SER A 514 -26.81 -10.41 2.45
C SER A 514 -26.35 -11.83 2.12
N MET A 515 -25.35 -11.98 1.25
CA MET A 515 -24.71 -13.25 0.91
C MET A 515 -23.68 -13.72 1.94
N GLY A 516 -23.38 -12.90 2.95
CA GLY A 516 -22.42 -13.24 4.01
C GLY A 516 -20.98 -12.81 3.72
N PHE A 517 -20.77 -11.84 2.81
CA PHE A 517 -19.47 -11.22 2.50
C PHE A 517 -19.46 -9.73 2.87
N PRO A 518 -19.70 -9.37 4.16
CA PRO A 518 -19.75 -7.98 4.57
C PRO A 518 -18.42 -7.25 4.35
N GLU A 519 -17.28 -7.94 4.44
CA GLU A 519 -15.94 -7.40 4.18
C GLU A 519 -15.79 -6.96 2.71
N VAL A 520 -16.35 -7.69 1.76
CA VAL A 520 -16.36 -7.27 0.34
C VAL A 520 -17.32 -6.08 0.16
N GLY A 521 -18.45 -6.06 0.88
CA GLY A 521 -19.36 -4.92 0.92
C GLY A 521 -18.68 -3.65 1.46
N VAL A 522 -17.85 -3.76 2.52
CA VAL A 522 -17.03 -2.66 3.03
C VAL A 522 -16.07 -2.14 1.96
N ARG A 523 -15.37 -3.03 1.23
CA ARG A 523 -14.43 -2.65 0.17
C ARG A 523 -15.12 -1.96 -1.01
N VAL A 524 -16.29 -2.46 -1.44
CA VAL A 524 -17.12 -1.82 -2.46
C VAL A 524 -17.53 -0.41 -2.03
N ALA A 525 -18.03 -0.24 -0.81
CA ALA A 525 -18.41 1.07 -0.28
C ALA A 525 -17.21 2.02 -0.14
N LYS A 526 -16.04 1.50 0.25
CA LYS A 526 -14.79 2.26 0.32
C LYS A 526 -14.32 2.70 -1.07
N GLN A 527 -14.37 1.83 -2.10
CA GLN A 527 -14.06 2.22 -3.48
C GLN A 527 -15.04 3.27 -4.00
N ALA A 528 -16.33 3.14 -3.69
CA ALA A 528 -17.34 4.12 -4.06
C ALA A 528 -17.08 5.51 -3.44
N SER A 529 -16.56 5.55 -2.20
CA SER A 529 -16.24 6.81 -1.53
C SER A 529 -15.12 7.59 -2.24
N TYR A 530 -14.20 6.92 -2.92
CA TYR A 530 -13.16 7.58 -3.73
C TYR A 530 -13.75 8.35 -4.93
N ASN A 531 -14.94 7.97 -5.37
CA ASN A 531 -15.73 8.64 -6.40
C ASN A 531 -16.79 9.58 -5.81
N GLY A 532 -16.72 9.89 -4.52
CA GLY A 532 -17.65 10.80 -3.83
C GLY A 532 -18.99 10.19 -3.42
N LEU A 533 -19.18 8.86 -3.57
CA LEU A 533 -20.39 8.17 -3.17
C LEU A 533 -20.26 7.61 -1.75
N GLN A 534 -20.90 8.25 -0.79
CA GLN A 534 -20.89 7.80 0.62
C GLN A 534 -21.98 6.75 0.87
N LEU A 535 -21.56 5.53 1.18
CA LEU A 535 -22.41 4.40 1.57
C LEU A 535 -22.04 3.96 2.99
N LEU A 536 -22.32 4.85 3.97
CA LEU A 536 -21.87 4.72 5.35
C LEU A 536 -22.36 3.42 6.02
N THR A 537 -23.57 2.99 5.70
CA THR A 537 -24.14 1.73 6.20
C THR A 537 -23.28 0.53 5.84
N TYR A 538 -22.66 0.52 4.66
CA TYR A 538 -21.84 -0.59 4.17
C TYR A 538 -20.35 -0.37 4.45
N SER A 539 -19.85 0.85 4.39
CA SER A 539 -18.45 1.15 4.71
C SER A 539 -18.14 1.03 6.21
N HIS A 540 -19.15 1.25 7.07
CA HIS A 540 -19.06 1.12 8.53
C HIS A 540 -20.26 0.32 9.07
N PRO A 541 -20.35 -0.98 8.79
CA PRO A 541 -21.44 -1.80 9.28
C PRO A 541 -21.44 -1.87 10.81
N VAL A 542 -22.62 -1.94 11.41
CA VAL A 542 -22.78 -2.05 12.87
C VAL A 542 -23.22 -3.46 13.18
N ILE A 543 -22.41 -4.18 13.96
CA ILE A 543 -22.75 -5.49 14.53
C ILE A 543 -22.90 -5.37 16.05
N THR A 544 -23.54 -6.36 16.66
CA THR A 544 -23.70 -6.40 18.11
C THR A 544 -22.36 -6.66 18.79
N VAL A 545 -21.86 -5.67 19.56
CA VAL A 545 -20.70 -5.85 20.43
C VAL A 545 -21.18 -6.55 21.71
N PRO A 546 -20.59 -7.68 22.11
CA PRO A 546 -20.99 -8.38 23.32
C PRO A 546 -20.73 -7.54 24.58
N ALA A 547 -21.56 -7.71 25.61
CA ALA A 547 -21.31 -7.10 26.89
C ALA A 547 -19.96 -7.59 27.46
N TYR A 548 -19.10 -6.69 27.90
CA TYR A 548 -17.82 -7.05 28.51
C TYR A 548 -18.02 -7.42 29.98
N ALA A 549 -17.72 -8.64 30.32
CA ALA A 549 -17.78 -9.18 31.68
C ALA A 549 -16.40 -9.54 32.26
N GLY A 550 -15.32 -9.23 31.53
CA GLY A 550 -13.96 -9.55 31.90
C GLY A 550 -13.37 -8.59 32.94
N LEU A 551 -12.09 -8.82 33.24
CA LEU A 551 -11.30 -7.99 34.16
C LEU A 551 -10.88 -6.66 33.50
N GLY A 552 -10.84 -5.59 34.29
CA GLY A 552 -10.39 -4.26 33.85
C GLY A 552 -11.49 -3.39 33.31
N THR A 553 -11.11 -2.31 32.62
CA THR A 553 -12.03 -1.32 32.06
C THR A 553 -12.67 -1.85 30.77
N ALA A 554 -14.01 -1.85 30.71
CA ALA A 554 -14.72 -2.21 29.48
C ALA A 554 -14.31 -1.29 28.31
N PRO A 555 -13.84 -1.82 27.19
CA PRO A 555 -13.58 -1.01 26.00
C PRO A 555 -14.88 -0.39 25.47
N GLU A 556 -14.80 0.84 24.98
CA GLU A 556 -15.93 1.51 24.33
C GLU A 556 -16.37 0.73 23.09
N PRO A 557 -17.69 0.43 22.89
CA PRO A 557 -18.16 -0.31 21.73
C PRO A 557 -17.73 0.29 20.38
N ALA A 558 -17.65 1.61 20.29
CA ALA A 558 -17.17 2.29 19.08
C ALA A 558 -15.69 1.99 18.79
N LEU A 559 -14.85 1.93 19.84
CA LEU A 559 -13.44 1.54 19.69
C LEU A 559 -13.29 0.08 19.28
N VAL A 560 -14.11 -0.82 19.83
CA VAL A 560 -14.13 -2.25 19.45
C VAL A 560 -14.48 -2.40 17.98
N LEU A 561 -15.53 -1.72 17.48
CA LEU A 561 -15.91 -1.75 16.08
C LEU A 561 -14.84 -1.12 15.17
N GLY A 562 -14.17 -0.07 15.65
CA GLY A 562 -13.02 0.53 14.95
C GLY A 562 -11.87 -0.47 14.74
N ILE A 563 -11.56 -1.27 15.77
CA ILE A 563 -10.56 -2.34 15.69
C ILE A 563 -11.05 -3.46 14.75
N VAL A 564 -12.28 -3.97 14.92
CA VAL A 564 -12.86 -5.00 14.04
C VAL A 564 -12.77 -4.60 12.57
N ARG A 565 -13.12 -3.34 12.28
CA ARG A 565 -13.05 -2.83 10.91
C ARG A 565 -11.60 -2.79 10.39
N GLN A 566 -10.65 -2.41 11.24
CA GLN A 566 -9.24 -2.30 10.83
C GLN A 566 -8.56 -3.66 10.73
N GLU A 567 -8.94 -4.65 11.56
CA GLU A 567 -8.34 -5.98 11.53
C GLU A 567 -8.82 -6.82 10.35
N THR A 568 -10.13 -6.84 10.08
CA THR A 568 -10.72 -7.83 9.17
C THR A 568 -11.80 -7.29 8.25
N GLU A 569 -12.15 -5.99 8.37
CA GLU A 569 -13.34 -5.44 7.68
C GLU A 569 -14.60 -6.30 7.93
N PHE A 570 -14.71 -6.92 9.11
CA PHE A 570 -15.81 -7.80 9.59
C PHE A 570 -15.76 -9.26 9.09
N ASP A 571 -14.65 -9.74 8.56
CA ASP A 571 -14.49 -11.16 8.27
C ASP A 571 -14.27 -11.96 9.56
N ALA A 572 -15.26 -12.78 9.95
CA ALA A 572 -15.19 -13.62 11.14
C ALA A 572 -14.30 -14.87 10.96
N ASP A 573 -14.01 -15.24 9.72
CA ASP A 573 -13.22 -16.42 9.36
C ASP A 573 -11.76 -16.09 9.06
N ALA A 574 -11.37 -14.80 9.15
CA ALA A 574 -10.05 -14.33 8.81
C ALA A 574 -8.94 -15.05 9.58
N VAL A 575 -7.90 -15.46 8.84
CA VAL A 575 -6.65 -16.01 9.41
C VAL A 575 -5.47 -15.30 8.75
N SER A 576 -4.66 -14.59 9.55
CA SER A 576 -3.49 -13.90 9.04
C SER A 576 -2.34 -14.86 8.72
N GLY A 577 -1.36 -14.38 7.91
CA GLY A 577 -0.12 -15.12 7.64
C GLY A 577 0.68 -15.45 8.91
N ALA A 578 0.54 -14.66 9.98
CA ALA A 578 1.14 -14.93 11.29
C ALA A 578 0.30 -15.85 12.19
N GLY A 579 -0.90 -16.23 11.76
CA GLY A 579 -1.80 -17.13 12.46
C GLY A 579 -2.75 -16.43 13.43
N ALA A 580 -2.90 -15.11 13.40
CA ALA A 580 -3.96 -14.40 14.11
C ALA A 580 -5.34 -14.80 13.53
N ARG A 581 -6.39 -14.86 14.35
CA ARG A 581 -7.66 -15.50 13.97
C ARG A 581 -8.88 -14.68 14.35
N GLY A 582 -9.89 -14.79 13.48
CA GLY A 582 -11.23 -14.27 13.70
C GLY A 582 -11.33 -12.76 13.61
N ILE A 583 -12.52 -12.24 13.85
CA ILE A 583 -12.92 -10.86 13.57
C ILE A 583 -12.05 -9.78 14.24
N MET A 584 -11.39 -10.11 15.36
CA MET A 584 -10.45 -9.23 16.07
C MET A 584 -8.99 -9.71 16.01
N GLN A 585 -8.66 -10.67 15.15
CA GLN A 585 -7.30 -11.16 14.91
C GLN A 585 -6.53 -11.55 16.19
N VAL A 586 -7.19 -12.33 17.05
CA VAL A 586 -6.58 -12.79 18.30
C VAL A 586 -5.51 -13.85 18.02
N MET A 587 -4.31 -13.67 18.59
CA MET A 587 -3.23 -14.63 18.46
C MET A 587 -3.51 -15.89 19.31
N PRO A 588 -3.45 -17.12 18.73
CA PRO A 588 -3.65 -18.36 19.52
C PRO A 588 -2.73 -18.50 20.72
N ALA A 589 -1.55 -17.85 20.69
CA ALA A 589 -0.60 -17.86 21.80
C ALA A 589 -1.12 -17.10 23.02
N SER A 590 -1.81 -15.97 22.83
CA SER A 590 -2.43 -15.16 23.90
C SER A 590 -3.85 -15.60 24.24
N ALA A 591 -4.58 -16.17 23.27
CA ALA A 591 -6.00 -16.46 23.36
C ALA A 591 -6.45 -17.24 24.64
N ARG A 592 -5.60 -18.12 25.16
CA ARG A 592 -5.92 -18.84 26.41
C ARG A 592 -5.86 -17.91 27.64
N HIS A 593 -4.91 -16.99 27.66
CA HIS A 593 -4.81 -15.98 28.71
C HIS A 593 -6.00 -15.01 28.62
N ASP A 594 -6.31 -14.55 27.41
CA ASP A 594 -7.38 -13.61 27.12
C ASP A 594 -8.76 -14.21 27.45
N ALA A 595 -8.97 -15.51 27.20
CA ALA A 595 -10.17 -16.23 27.63
C ALA A 595 -10.33 -16.21 29.16
N GLY A 596 -9.22 -16.37 29.89
CA GLY A 596 -9.22 -16.25 31.36
C GLY A 596 -9.57 -14.82 31.82
N LEU A 597 -9.04 -13.79 31.16
CA LEU A 597 -9.36 -12.39 31.43
C LEU A 597 -10.81 -12.06 31.07
N ALA A 598 -11.32 -12.60 29.98
CA ALA A 598 -12.71 -12.45 29.54
C ALA A 598 -13.72 -13.23 30.41
N GLY A 599 -13.27 -14.13 31.28
CA GLY A 599 -14.14 -15.00 32.09
C GLY A 599 -14.84 -16.09 31.29
N VAL A 600 -14.30 -16.50 30.12
CA VAL A 600 -14.87 -17.53 29.25
C VAL A 600 -13.95 -18.76 29.11
N SER A 601 -14.53 -19.91 28.77
CA SER A 601 -13.75 -21.11 28.49
C SER A 601 -12.95 -20.95 27.19
N TYR A 602 -11.68 -21.39 27.17
CA TYR A 602 -10.85 -21.38 25.97
C TYR A 602 -11.32 -22.39 24.93
N ARG A 603 -11.71 -21.92 23.75
CA ARG A 603 -12.22 -22.69 22.61
C ARG A 603 -11.49 -22.26 21.32
N PRO A 604 -10.31 -22.87 21.02
CA PRO A 604 -9.48 -22.40 19.90
C PRO A 604 -10.15 -22.49 18.51
N GLN A 605 -11.08 -23.45 18.34
CA GLN A 605 -11.83 -23.60 17.09
C GLN A 605 -12.90 -22.50 16.88
N SER A 606 -13.34 -21.87 17.97
CA SER A 606 -14.31 -20.76 17.92
C SER A 606 -13.66 -19.38 17.71
N LEU A 607 -12.34 -19.32 17.56
CA LEU A 607 -11.66 -18.06 17.20
C LEU A 607 -12.06 -17.59 15.79
N THR A 608 -12.30 -18.53 14.86
CA THR A 608 -12.90 -18.29 13.56
C THR A 608 -14.37 -18.74 13.58
N GLY A 609 -15.25 -18.09 12.83
CA GLY A 609 -16.66 -18.42 12.70
C GLY A 609 -17.57 -17.97 13.87
N ASP A 610 -17.03 -17.79 15.09
CA ASP A 610 -17.78 -17.25 16.25
C ASP A 610 -17.31 -15.82 16.55
N ALA A 611 -17.88 -14.85 15.83
CA ALA A 611 -17.53 -13.43 15.98
C ALA A 611 -17.71 -12.93 17.43
N THR A 612 -18.77 -13.40 18.13
CA THR A 612 -19.01 -13.02 19.55
C THR A 612 -17.89 -13.50 20.45
N TYR A 613 -17.47 -14.75 20.30
CA TYR A 613 -16.37 -15.32 21.08
C TYR A 613 -15.04 -14.62 20.76
N SER A 614 -14.74 -14.43 19.49
CA SER A 614 -13.53 -13.70 19.07
C SER A 614 -13.51 -12.27 19.63
N MET A 615 -14.64 -11.55 19.61
CA MET A 615 -14.74 -10.22 20.21
C MET A 615 -14.54 -10.24 21.73
N GLN A 616 -15.08 -11.22 22.46
CA GLN A 616 -14.86 -11.32 23.91
C GLN A 616 -13.37 -11.41 24.27
N LEU A 617 -12.59 -12.18 23.51
CA LEU A 617 -11.15 -12.31 23.73
C LEU A 617 -10.39 -11.05 23.31
N GLY A 618 -10.68 -10.50 22.13
CA GLY A 618 -10.05 -9.26 21.66
C GLY A 618 -10.36 -8.06 22.56
N MET A 619 -11.59 -7.99 23.11
CA MET A 619 -11.94 -6.97 24.10
C MET A 619 -11.17 -7.13 25.40
N ALA A 620 -10.87 -8.36 25.84
CA ALA A 620 -10.07 -8.62 27.05
C ALA A 620 -8.61 -8.18 26.85
N GLU A 621 -8.03 -8.49 25.69
CA GLU A 621 -6.68 -8.04 25.31
C GLU A 621 -6.64 -6.49 25.24
N LEU A 622 -7.59 -5.87 24.56
CA LEU A 622 -7.71 -4.41 24.45
C LEU A 622 -7.90 -3.73 25.81
N SER A 623 -8.72 -4.31 26.69
CA SER A 623 -8.90 -3.83 28.07
C SER A 623 -7.58 -3.85 28.85
N GLY A 624 -6.79 -4.91 28.69
CA GLY A 624 -5.45 -5.01 29.24
C GLY A 624 -4.56 -3.85 28.79
N TYR A 625 -4.51 -3.56 27.50
CA TYR A 625 -3.72 -2.43 26.97
C TYR A 625 -4.25 -1.07 27.44
N LEU A 626 -5.57 -0.86 27.49
CA LEU A 626 -6.14 0.38 28.04
C LEU A 626 -5.75 0.60 29.50
N ASN A 627 -5.75 -0.45 30.31
CA ASN A 627 -5.30 -0.38 31.71
C ASN A 627 -3.80 -0.11 31.83
N ASP A 628 -2.96 -0.82 31.07
CA ASP A 628 -1.49 -0.64 31.06
C ASP A 628 -1.09 0.78 30.66
N TRP A 629 -1.82 1.40 29.76
CA TRP A 629 -1.51 2.72 29.21
C TRP A 629 -2.41 3.85 29.76
N GLY A 630 -3.12 3.63 30.91
CA GLY A 630 -3.92 4.66 31.58
C GLY A 630 -5.05 5.23 30.73
N GLY A 631 -5.64 4.44 29.85
CA GLY A 631 -6.75 4.82 28.97
C GLY A 631 -6.35 5.50 27.66
N SER A 632 -5.05 5.57 27.33
CA SER A 632 -4.58 6.12 26.04
C SER A 632 -5.00 5.25 24.86
N TYR A 633 -5.82 5.77 23.97
CA TYR A 633 -6.23 5.07 22.75
C TYR A 633 -5.08 4.91 21.76
N VAL A 634 -4.22 5.92 21.66
CA VAL A 634 -3.02 5.88 20.79
C VAL A 634 -2.10 4.72 21.18
N LEU A 635 -1.76 4.62 22.47
CA LEU A 635 -0.86 3.57 22.96
C LEU A 635 -1.51 2.19 22.94
N ALA A 636 -2.82 2.10 23.27
CA ALA A 636 -3.53 0.83 23.24
C ALA A 636 -3.68 0.29 21.81
N ALA A 637 -4.03 1.12 20.83
CA ALA A 637 -4.10 0.72 19.44
C ALA A 637 -2.72 0.33 18.88
N ALA A 638 -1.68 1.10 19.20
CA ALA A 638 -0.30 0.75 18.81
C ALA A 638 0.15 -0.58 19.42
N ALA A 639 -0.23 -0.86 20.69
CA ALA A 639 0.12 -2.10 21.36
C ALA A 639 -0.67 -3.30 20.81
N TYR A 640 -1.92 -3.09 20.43
CA TYR A 640 -2.75 -4.12 19.82
C TYR A 640 -2.14 -4.64 18.51
N ASN A 641 -1.70 -3.74 17.63
CA ASN A 641 -1.10 -4.11 16.35
C ASN A 641 0.37 -4.55 16.48
N ALA A 642 1.22 -3.78 17.17
CA ALA A 642 2.68 -4.01 17.18
C ALA A 642 3.19 -4.72 18.44
N GLY A 643 2.33 -4.93 19.42
CA GLY A 643 2.69 -5.49 20.72
C GLY A 643 3.26 -4.46 21.70
N ALA A 644 2.94 -4.61 22.98
CA ALA A 644 3.34 -3.73 24.08
C ALA A 644 4.88 -3.53 24.19
N GLY A 645 5.67 -4.51 23.79
CA GLY A 645 7.14 -4.43 23.80
C GLY A 645 7.70 -3.35 22.88
N ASN A 646 7.14 -3.20 21.69
CA ASN A 646 7.53 -2.16 20.73
C ASN A 646 7.07 -0.78 21.21
N VAL A 647 5.86 -0.67 21.73
CA VAL A 647 5.35 0.60 22.28
C VAL A 647 6.25 1.11 23.43
N ARG A 648 6.69 0.25 24.35
CA ARG A 648 7.65 0.65 25.40
C ARG A 648 8.97 1.16 24.84
N LYS A 649 9.48 0.56 23.75
CA LYS A 649 10.71 1.05 23.08
C LYS A 649 10.47 2.42 22.45
N TRP A 650 9.34 2.62 21.79
CA TRP A 650 8.99 3.90 21.16
C TRP A 650 8.79 5.02 22.18
N ILE A 651 8.15 4.73 23.32
CA ILE A 651 8.05 5.69 24.43
C ILE A 651 9.44 6.07 24.95
N ALA A 652 10.34 5.10 25.11
CA ALA A 652 11.72 5.38 25.57
C ALA A 652 12.53 6.19 24.56
N GLN A 653 12.24 6.06 23.25
CA GLN A 653 12.96 6.71 22.16
C GLN A 653 12.41 8.10 21.82
N PHE A 654 11.08 8.24 21.74
CA PHE A 654 10.41 9.45 21.24
C PHE A 654 9.75 10.28 22.36
N GLY A 655 9.72 9.78 23.59
CA GLY A 655 8.95 10.35 24.68
C GLY A 655 7.56 9.69 24.82
N ASP A 656 6.89 10.00 25.89
CA ASP A 656 5.55 9.48 26.18
C ASP A 656 4.49 10.43 25.57
N PRO A 657 3.60 9.98 24.68
CA PRO A 657 2.56 10.84 24.10
C PRO A 657 1.52 11.32 25.11
N ARG A 658 1.53 10.79 26.33
CA ARG A 658 0.76 11.28 27.47
C ARG A 658 1.46 12.44 28.21
N ASP A 659 2.73 12.70 27.93
CA ASP A 659 3.44 13.86 28.50
C ASP A 659 3.05 15.12 27.71
N ALA A 660 2.79 16.22 28.42
CA ALA A 660 2.43 17.51 27.83
C ALA A 660 3.50 18.08 26.86
N ARG A 661 4.74 17.58 26.90
CA ARG A 661 5.84 18.00 26.03
C ARG A 661 5.89 17.23 24.70
N THR A 662 5.10 16.18 24.55
CA THR A 662 5.08 15.32 23.36
C THR A 662 3.77 15.55 22.61
N ASP A 663 3.85 16.03 21.36
CA ASP A 663 2.68 16.11 20.49
C ASP A 663 2.28 14.69 20.06
N PRO A 664 1.10 14.17 20.42
CA PRO A 664 0.73 12.80 20.09
C PRO A 664 0.51 12.58 18.59
N VAL A 665 0.24 13.61 17.80
CA VAL A 665 0.16 13.51 16.33
C VAL A 665 1.56 13.26 15.75
N ASP A 666 2.57 14.00 16.22
CA ASP A 666 3.96 13.75 15.86
C ASP A 666 4.42 12.37 16.32
N TRP A 667 4.06 11.97 17.56
CA TRP A 667 4.42 10.65 18.09
C TRP A 667 3.86 9.51 17.24
N ILE A 668 2.63 9.64 16.73
CA ILE A 668 2.06 8.67 15.79
C ILE A 668 2.91 8.61 14.50
N GLU A 669 3.34 9.75 13.96
CA GLU A 669 4.19 9.80 12.75
C GLU A 669 5.63 9.29 13.01
N GLU A 670 6.11 9.34 14.24
CA GLU A 670 7.39 8.74 14.65
C GLU A 670 7.36 7.23 14.69
N ILE A 671 6.22 6.57 14.79
CA ILE A 671 6.11 5.11 14.75
C ILE A 671 6.84 4.59 13.50
N PRO A 672 7.89 3.75 13.65
CA PRO A 672 8.70 3.33 12.50
C PRO A 672 7.98 2.34 11.58
N PHE A 673 6.97 1.63 12.12
CA PHE A 673 6.19 0.66 11.37
C PHE A 673 5.04 1.36 10.64
N ASN A 674 5.10 1.37 9.32
CA ASN A 674 4.10 2.02 8.46
C ASN A 674 2.69 1.49 8.75
N GLU A 675 2.59 0.17 8.88
CA GLU A 675 1.35 -0.51 9.25
C GLU A 675 0.79 0.00 10.57
N THR A 676 1.59 0.00 11.65
CA THR A 676 1.11 0.41 12.97
C THR A 676 0.75 1.90 13.00
N ARG A 677 1.50 2.75 12.31
CA ARG A 677 1.19 4.16 12.18
C ARG A 677 -0.18 4.37 11.54
N ASN A 678 -0.43 3.71 10.41
CA ASN A 678 -1.72 3.74 9.73
C ASN A 678 -2.82 3.11 10.58
N TYR A 679 -2.54 1.99 11.25
CA TYR A 679 -3.48 1.31 12.14
C TYR A 679 -4.01 2.23 13.23
N VAL A 680 -3.14 2.92 13.95
CA VAL A 680 -3.53 3.86 15.02
C VAL A 680 -4.46 4.95 14.47
N GLN A 681 -4.10 5.54 13.33
CA GLN A 681 -4.92 6.58 12.70
C GLN A 681 -6.30 6.04 12.31
N ARG A 682 -6.33 4.85 11.65
CA ARG A 682 -7.60 4.22 11.20
C ARG A 682 -8.49 3.83 12.38
N VAL A 683 -7.95 3.25 13.44
CA VAL A 683 -8.75 2.89 14.64
C VAL A 683 -9.37 4.10 15.28
N ILE A 684 -8.62 5.19 15.44
CA ILE A 684 -9.11 6.41 16.10
C ILE A 684 -10.18 7.11 15.25
N GLU A 685 -9.96 7.29 13.94
CA GLU A 685 -10.97 7.90 13.07
C GLU A 685 -12.27 7.07 13.00
N ASN A 686 -12.12 5.74 12.86
CA ASN A 686 -13.28 4.84 12.83
C ASN A 686 -14.05 4.86 14.14
N THR A 687 -13.39 5.05 15.29
CA THR A 687 -14.06 5.19 16.59
C THR A 687 -15.03 6.37 16.58
N GLU A 688 -14.66 7.51 16.01
CA GLU A 688 -15.55 8.66 15.88
C GLU A 688 -16.74 8.38 14.96
N VAL A 689 -16.51 7.72 13.83
CA VAL A 689 -17.57 7.32 12.90
C VAL A 689 -18.54 6.36 13.59
N TYR A 690 -18.03 5.35 14.32
CA TYR A 690 -18.88 4.39 15.02
C TYR A 690 -19.66 4.98 16.19
N ARG A 691 -19.18 6.03 16.85
CA ARG A 691 -19.98 6.75 17.85
C ARG A 691 -21.26 7.32 17.24
N ASN A 692 -21.14 7.99 16.07
CA ASN A 692 -22.30 8.52 15.36
C ASN A 692 -23.22 7.39 14.86
N ARG A 693 -22.66 6.31 14.30
CA ARG A 693 -23.42 5.15 13.84
C ARG A 693 -24.22 4.47 14.95
N LEU A 694 -23.59 4.25 16.10
CA LEU A 694 -24.25 3.64 17.28
C LEU A 694 -25.30 4.55 17.91
N ALA A 695 -25.10 5.87 17.87
CA ALA A 695 -26.05 6.84 18.37
C ALA A 695 -27.22 7.13 17.41
N GLY A 696 -27.07 6.79 16.12
CA GLY A 696 -28.04 7.12 15.06
C GLY A 696 -28.23 8.63 14.85
N ARG A 697 -27.24 9.45 15.21
CA ARG A 697 -27.24 10.90 15.07
C ARG A 697 -25.83 11.47 15.14
N ASP A 698 -25.66 12.69 14.69
CA ASP A 698 -24.42 13.43 14.83
C ASP A 698 -24.09 13.68 16.31
N LEU A 699 -22.83 13.44 16.66
CA LEU A 699 -22.29 13.68 18.00
C LEU A 699 -21.14 14.70 17.93
N PRO A 700 -20.86 15.38 19.05
CA PRO A 700 -19.63 16.18 19.14
C PRO A 700 -18.39 15.34 18.88
N LEU A 701 -17.54 15.81 17.99
CA LEU A 701 -16.27 15.17 17.64
C LEU A 701 -15.30 15.19 18.81
N ARG A 702 -14.75 14.05 19.19
CA ARG A 702 -13.90 13.86 20.36
C ARG A 702 -12.46 13.49 19.99
N ILE A 703 -12.09 13.54 18.71
CA ILE A 703 -10.79 13.10 18.21
C ILE A 703 -9.62 13.67 19.00
N LEU A 704 -9.61 14.99 19.29
CA LEU A 704 -8.54 15.60 20.08
C LEU A 704 -8.54 15.05 21.51
N THR A 705 -9.71 14.84 22.13
CA THR A 705 -9.79 14.21 23.45
C THR A 705 -9.17 12.82 23.43
N ASP A 706 -9.43 12.03 22.39
CA ASP A 706 -8.98 10.64 22.32
C ASP A 706 -7.47 10.50 22.05
N ILE A 707 -6.91 11.36 21.21
CA ILE A 707 -5.45 11.32 20.94
C ILE A 707 -4.63 11.87 22.10
N TYR A 708 -5.18 12.78 22.93
CA TYR A 708 -4.49 13.36 24.09
C TYR A 708 -4.76 12.62 25.41
N ARG A 709 -5.61 11.59 25.42
CA ARG A 709 -5.90 10.83 26.65
C ARG A 709 -4.65 10.31 27.36
N PRO A 710 -4.60 10.34 28.70
CA PRO A 710 -5.65 10.77 29.62
C PRO A 710 -5.71 12.29 29.88
N ASN A 711 -4.90 13.07 29.20
CA ASN A 711 -4.81 14.52 29.40
C ASN A 711 -5.87 15.27 28.58
N ALA A 712 -6.04 16.55 28.88
CA ALA A 712 -6.82 17.45 28.05
C ALA A 712 -6.05 17.79 26.75
N PRO A 713 -6.75 18.05 25.63
CA PRO A 713 -6.14 18.49 24.40
C PRO A 713 -5.28 19.74 24.57
N GLN A 714 -4.08 19.75 24.02
CA GLN A 714 -3.17 20.90 24.04
C GLN A 714 -3.31 21.80 22.83
N ILE A 715 -3.97 21.30 21.77
CA ILE A 715 -4.35 22.06 20.60
C ILE A 715 -5.87 22.21 20.60
N GLY A 716 -6.35 23.31 20.07
CA GLY A 716 -7.77 23.62 19.96
C GLY A 716 -8.05 24.37 18.67
N PRO A 717 -9.22 25.00 18.52
CA PRO A 717 -9.54 25.76 17.33
C PRO A 717 -8.58 26.93 17.12
N LEU A 718 -8.39 27.29 15.85
CA LEU A 718 -7.62 28.47 15.49
C LEU A 718 -8.25 29.73 16.10
N PRO A 719 -7.44 30.77 16.42
CA PRO A 719 -7.97 32.02 16.93
C PRO A 719 -8.86 32.72 15.89
N ALA A 720 -9.83 33.49 16.34
CA ALA A 720 -10.82 34.18 15.49
C ALA A 720 -10.19 35.02 14.37
N ALA A 721 -8.96 35.52 14.55
CA ALA A 721 -8.22 36.25 13.52
C ALA A 721 -7.96 35.41 12.24
N ALA A 722 -7.86 34.08 12.36
CA ALA A 722 -7.66 33.17 11.22
C ALA A 722 -8.82 33.17 10.22
N PHE A 723 -10.00 33.58 10.67
CA PHE A 723 -11.23 33.58 9.86
C PHE A 723 -11.62 34.95 9.32
N GLN A 724 -10.83 35.98 9.59
CA GLN A 724 -11.04 37.32 9.03
C GLN A 724 -10.55 37.32 7.57
N ALA A 725 -11.36 37.94 6.67
CA ALA A 725 -10.88 38.19 5.32
C ALA A 725 -9.59 39.01 5.40
N PRO A 726 -8.55 38.73 4.59
CA PRO A 726 -7.38 39.56 4.55
C PRO A 726 -7.83 41.02 4.34
N ALA A 727 -7.36 41.92 5.22
CA ALA A 727 -7.66 43.34 5.06
C ALA A 727 -7.32 43.70 3.61
N THR A 728 -8.30 44.16 2.85
CA THR A 728 -8.11 44.57 1.48
C THR A 728 -6.95 45.56 1.48
N VAL A 729 -5.81 45.15 0.94
CA VAL A 729 -4.70 46.05 0.67
C VAL A 729 -5.30 47.17 -0.16
N PRO A 730 -5.25 48.43 0.31
CA PRO A 730 -5.81 49.53 -0.48
C PRO A 730 -5.14 49.47 -1.84
N VAL A 731 -5.95 49.31 -2.89
CA VAL A 731 -5.44 49.42 -4.27
C VAL A 731 -4.69 50.72 -4.34
N PRO A 732 -3.40 50.77 -4.70
CA PRO A 732 -2.70 52.00 -4.81
C PRO A 732 -3.48 52.90 -5.80
N GLN A 733 -3.96 54.04 -5.32
CA GLN A 733 -4.60 54.99 -6.21
C GLN A 733 -3.61 55.33 -7.34
N PRO A 734 -4.05 55.36 -8.60
CA PRO A 734 -3.19 55.76 -9.71
C PRO A 734 -2.62 57.14 -9.38
N ARG A 735 -1.33 57.32 -9.43
CA ARG A 735 -0.68 58.63 -9.26
C ARG A 735 -1.32 59.60 -10.25
N PRO A 736 -1.60 60.86 -9.83
CA PRO A 736 -2.05 61.90 -10.73
C PRO A 736 -1.03 62.02 -11.85
N THR A 737 -1.50 61.90 -13.08
CA THR A 737 -0.68 62.14 -14.25
C THR A 737 -0.17 63.60 -14.22
N ALA A 738 1.14 63.82 -14.19
CA ALA A 738 1.74 65.12 -14.37
C ALA A 738 1.32 65.71 -15.75
N PRO A 739 1.09 67.05 -15.85
CA PRO A 739 0.70 67.65 -17.11
C PRO A 739 1.78 67.46 -18.17
N ALA A 740 1.34 67.14 -19.39
CA ALA A 740 2.22 66.91 -20.53
C ALA A 740 3.14 68.11 -20.79
N SER A 741 4.42 67.89 -20.70
CA SER A 741 5.45 68.82 -21.19
C SER A 741 5.55 68.70 -22.72
N ALA A 742 5.64 69.82 -23.39
CA ALA A 742 5.63 69.99 -24.85
C ALA A 742 6.69 69.15 -25.59
N ALA A 743 6.29 68.67 -26.75
CA ALA A 743 7.05 67.82 -27.65
C ALA A 743 8.33 68.51 -28.18
N ALA A 744 9.45 67.78 -28.16
CA ALA A 744 10.64 68.07 -28.96
C ALA A 744 10.56 67.30 -30.31
N PRO A 745 11.10 67.87 -31.43
CA PRO A 745 10.92 67.33 -32.76
C PRO A 745 11.78 66.09 -33.04
N ALA A 746 11.24 65.18 -33.87
CA ALA A 746 11.83 63.91 -34.29
C ALA A 746 13.04 64.12 -35.25
N PRO A 747 14.07 63.23 -35.19
CA PRO A 747 15.10 63.17 -36.20
C PRO A 747 14.68 62.35 -37.42
N PRO A 748 15.29 62.62 -38.64
CA PRO A 748 14.81 62.06 -39.92
C PRO A 748 15.22 60.59 -40.10
N ALA A 749 14.39 59.87 -40.88
CA ALA A 749 14.57 58.47 -41.24
C ALA A 749 15.71 58.25 -42.28
N PRO A 750 16.41 57.13 -42.26
CA PRO A 750 17.23 56.71 -43.39
C PRO A 750 16.45 55.85 -44.37
N ALA A 751 16.78 56.06 -45.65
CA ALA A 751 16.18 55.54 -46.83
C ALA A 751 16.31 54.00 -47.02
N GLY A 752 15.35 53.47 -47.78
CA GLY A 752 15.04 52.09 -48.02
C GLY A 752 16.08 51.20 -48.71
N GLN A 753 15.81 49.91 -48.62
CA GLN A 753 16.02 48.98 -49.71
C GLN A 753 15.01 47.87 -49.69
N ASP A 754 14.50 47.63 -50.87
CA ASP A 754 13.52 46.71 -51.39
C ASP A 754 13.84 45.23 -51.16
N GLY A 755 12.80 44.38 -51.10
CA GLY A 755 13.01 42.94 -51.24
C GLY A 755 11.80 42.10 -50.83
N SER A 756 10.80 42.10 -51.71
CA SER A 756 9.62 41.24 -51.77
C SER A 756 9.82 39.77 -51.46
N ARG A 757 8.86 39.14 -50.78
CA ARG A 757 7.95 38.06 -51.29
C ARG A 757 7.20 37.35 -50.14
N ASP A 758 5.92 37.52 -50.20
CA ASP A 758 4.78 36.56 -50.18
C ASP A 758 5.01 35.14 -49.56
N LEU A 759 4.18 34.75 -48.62
CA LEU A 759 2.94 33.99 -48.74
C LEU A 759 2.47 33.44 -47.37
N GLN A 760 1.38 33.92 -46.91
CA GLN A 760 0.09 33.25 -46.58
C GLN A 760 0.08 32.04 -45.57
N ASN A 761 -0.72 32.30 -44.55
CA ASN A 761 -1.80 31.42 -43.99
C ASN A 761 -1.38 30.13 -43.31
N SER A 762 -1.80 29.83 -42.15
CA SER A 762 -3.14 29.81 -41.56
C SER A 762 -3.07 29.17 -40.15
N ASN A 763 -3.74 29.80 -39.22
CA ASN A 763 -4.23 29.12 -38.01
C ASN A 763 -5.51 28.32 -38.37
N PRO A 764 -5.87 27.21 -37.69
CA PRO A 764 -6.81 27.31 -36.60
C PRO A 764 -6.53 26.28 -35.44
N ALA A 765 -6.70 26.72 -34.24
CA ALA A 765 -7.78 26.46 -33.27
C ALA A 765 -8.25 25.02 -33.02
N ALA A 766 -8.19 24.65 -31.74
CA ALA A 766 -9.11 23.87 -30.92
C ALA A 766 -9.31 22.35 -31.23
N ASN A 767 -8.89 21.49 -30.37
CA ASN A 767 -9.73 20.77 -29.38
C ASN A 767 -8.82 20.06 -28.38
#